data_c4cf14ba6a1b1883da0732526e03ad0e
#
_entry.id   c4cf14ba6a1b1883da0732526e03ad0e
#
_cell.length_a   1.000
_cell.length_b   1.000
_cell.length_c   1.000
_cell.angle_alpha   90.00
_cell.angle_beta   90.00
_cell.angle_gamma   90.00
#
_symmetry.space_group_name_H-M   'P 1'
#
loop_
_entity.id
_entity.type
_entity.pdbx_description
1 polymer ?
#
loop_
_entity_poly.entity_id
_entity_poly.type
_entity_poly.pdbx_seq_one_letter_code
_entity_poly.pdbx_strand_id
1 'polypeptide(L)'
;MPEDPDLTTLRLAIGGMHCAACAARIERVTSRLPGMHAATVSLTANEGAFTFDPNQVEIHAIQKVIEEAGFTAQVIEEADPDEELRRQDEREAARAAALARRALWAWVFAGPLLLIAMGPMLGLPLPTALDPHVGARPLALLQLALALATAWVCRDFYRDGIQALLRRAPNMDTLVALGTGAALLHSLGTMTAVFSPTFSAHDLYFESAGTVLAMIALGKAMETRAMRQAAEAVRGLLRLAPEEATLVEDAGERRVPVRLVLAGMRVRVRPGERIPVDGTVAAGEGHVDESMLTGESRPVRRAPGDPVFTGSINLDGSLVVEAVHVGRETLLARVAALVAQAQNAKAPIAALADRISLVFVPAVLVIAAGTFLAWLAAHAPLTIALRHAVSVLVIACPCAMGLATPTAILVGSGRGARLGILFKSGAAMERLAQATDVVFDKTGTLTQGQMHVTHVLPLAHLDGPEVLALAAAVEAASEHPIARAIAAAKPDAVPAEDFQAHPGRGAQGRVDGKTVLVGSLRFLAQHEVVVPAEAQKEAARLEDTGSSVVAVAVEGTFVGLVAVGDSLRPEAHTVTSALRELGLTLHLLSGDTPRVARTVAGQLDIASVQAGVLPDGKAAWVGELVAQGRRPAMVGDGINDAPALAAAWVGIAMGSGQDIAVQAGDVVLLRGELSALVDAVALARATMRHVRQNLFWAFAFNTLGIPLAAGALEPWLGWSISPMFAGAAMAMSSLLVVGNALRLRLVPLSASRRASAHA
;
A
#
# COMPACT_ATOMS: atom_id res chain seq x y z
N MET A 1 20.79 -2.96 3.60
CA MET A 1 21.79 -4.02 3.54
C MET A 1 22.30 -4.03 2.11
N PRO A 2 23.59 -4.06 1.82
CA PRO A 2 24.05 -4.27 0.46
C PRO A 2 23.46 -5.61 -0.01
N GLU A 3 22.93 -5.64 -1.21
CA GLU A 3 22.52 -6.89 -1.85
C GLU A 3 23.76 -7.76 -1.97
N ASP A 4 23.75 -8.88 -1.26
CA ASP A 4 24.79 -9.89 -1.39
C ASP A 4 24.65 -10.46 -2.82
N PRO A 5 25.63 -10.34 -3.70
CA PRO A 5 25.48 -10.65 -5.13
C PRO A 5 25.14 -12.13 -5.42
N ASP A 6 25.14 -12.98 -4.39
CA ASP A 6 24.87 -14.42 -4.51
C ASP A 6 23.44 -14.83 -4.08
N LEU A 7 22.56 -13.90 -3.64
CA LEU A 7 21.22 -14.26 -3.19
C LEU A 7 20.18 -14.16 -4.33
N THR A 8 19.37 -15.21 -4.46
CA THR A 8 18.28 -15.27 -5.46
C THR A 8 16.92 -15.21 -4.76
N THR A 9 15.99 -14.45 -5.32
CA THR A 9 14.60 -14.42 -4.85
C THR A 9 13.71 -15.19 -5.82
N LEU A 10 13.09 -16.26 -5.32
CA LEU A 10 12.15 -17.10 -6.06
C LEU A 10 10.71 -16.76 -5.65
N ARG A 11 9.83 -16.60 -6.63
CA ARG A 11 8.38 -16.48 -6.40
C ARG A 11 7.68 -17.78 -6.74
N LEU A 12 6.86 -18.28 -5.80
CA LEU A 12 6.06 -19.49 -5.98
C LEU A 12 4.57 -19.18 -5.80
N ALA A 13 3.75 -19.67 -6.71
CA ALA A 13 2.31 -19.74 -6.50
C ALA A 13 2.00 -20.90 -5.55
N ILE A 14 1.28 -20.63 -4.46
CA ILE A 14 1.01 -21.59 -3.39
C ILE A 14 -0.48 -21.88 -3.31
N GLY A 15 -0.84 -23.15 -3.56
CA GLY A 15 -2.22 -23.59 -3.44
C GLY A 15 -2.51 -24.31 -2.12
N GLY A 16 -3.80 -24.32 -1.72
CA GLY A 16 -4.23 -24.99 -0.49
C GLY A 16 -4.17 -24.13 0.78
N MET A 17 -3.82 -22.84 0.68
CA MET A 17 -3.88 -21.93 1.81
C MET A 17 -5.33 -21.44 2.05
N HIS A 18 -5.79 -21.55 3.29
CA HIS A 18 -7.15 -21.14 3.67
C HIS A 18 -7.19 -20.14 4.83
N CYS A 19 -6.09 -19.94 5.54
CA CYS A 19 -6.00 -19.02 6.67
C CYS A 19 -4.56 -18.55 6.91
N ALA A 20 -4.43 -17.49 7.72
CA ALA A 20 -3.13 -16.91 8.10
C ALA A 20 -2.17 -17.94 8.74
N ALA A 21 -2.70 -18.90 9.50
CA ALA A 21 -1.88 -19.98 10.08
C ALA A 21 -1.23 -20.88 9.02
N CYS A 22 -1.86 -21.05 7.85
CA CYS A 22 -1.28 -21.77 6.72
C CYS A 22 -0.03 -21.06 6.17
N ALA A 23 -0.14 -19.75 5.93
CA ALA A 23 0.96 -18.93 5.47
C ALA A 23 2.13 -18.93 6.47
N ALA A 24 1.85 -18.68 7.75
CA ALA A 24 2.86 -18.72 8.81
C ALA A 24 3.55 -20.09 8.96
N ARG A 25 2.82 -21.18 8.68
CA ARG A 25 3.40 -22.52 8.67
C ARG A 25 4.41 -22.69 7.53
N ILE A 26 4.06 -22.28 6.32
CA ILE A 26 4.95 -22.37 5.15
C ILE A 26 6.23 -21.56 5.43
N GLU A 27 6.10 -20.32 5.90
CA GLU A 27 7.24 -19.48 6.29
C GLU A 27 8.14 -20.19 7.30
N ARG A 28 7.56 -20.82 8.32
CA ARG A 28 8.31 -21.54 9.36
C ARG A 28 9.06 -22.76 8.84
N VAL A 29 8.46 -23.57 7.96
CA VAL A 29 9.11 -24.77 7.47
C VAL A 29 10.19 -24.45 6.44
N THR A 30 9.97 -23.46 5.58
CA THR A 30 10.95 -23.01 4.59
C THR A 30 12.13 -22.26 5.23
N SER A 31 11.90 -21.44 6.27
CA SER A 31 12.98 -20.76 7.00
C SER A 31 13.94 -21.70 7.73
N ARG A 32 13.64 -23.00 7.84
CA ARG A 32 14.54 -24.00 8.41
C ARG A 32 15.50 -24.62 7.41
N LEU A 33 15.32 -24.35 6.12
CA LEU A 33 16.24 -24.82 5.10
C LEU A 33 17.60 -24.13 5.23
N PRO A 34 18.72 -24.86 5.20
CA PRO A 34 20.05 -24.27 5.19
C PRO A 34 20.17 -23.36 3.95
N GLY A 35 20.70 -22.15 4.13
CA GLY A 35 20.81 -21.16 3.02
C GLY A 35 19.55 -20.36 2.72
N MET A 36 18.45 -20.52 3.47
CA MET A 36 17.28 -19.65 3.38
C MET A 36 17.48 -18.38 4.20
N HIS A 37 17.42 -17.23 3.55
CA HIS A 37 17.59 -15.91 4.19
C HIS A 37 16.26 -15.26 4.55
N ALA A 38 15.26 -15.34 3.67
CA ALA A 38 13.93 -14.82 3.94
C ALA A 38 12.85 -15.67 3.26
N ALA A 39 11.72 -15.84 3.94
CA ALA A 39 10.53 -16.47 3.41
C ALA A 39 9.32 -15.62 3.82
N THR A 40 8.60 -15.10 2.84
CA THR A 40 7.38 -14.31 3.05
C THR A 40 6.26 -14.90 2.22
N VAL A 41 5.14 -15.26 2.86
CA VAL A 41 4.01 -15.88 2.20
C VAL A 41 2.77 -15.03 2.36
N SER A 42 2.14 -14.65 1.26
CA SER A 42 0.90 -13.88 1.21
C SER A 42 -0.30 -14.80 1.03
N LEU A 43 -1.18 -14.85 2.03
CA LEU A 43 -2.46 -15.56 1.91
C LEU A 43 -3.36 -14.91 0.85
N THR A 44 -3.33 -13.59 0.75
CA THR A 44 -4.20 -12.82 -0.16
C THR A 44 -3.83 -13.02 -1.62
N ALA A 45 -2.53 -13.04 -1.93
CA ALA A 45 -2.02 -13.29 -3.27
C ALA A 45 -1.91 -14.80 -3.61
N ASN A 46 -1.98 -15.69 -2.61
CA ASN A 46 -1.64 -17.11 -2.74
C ASN A 46 -0.22 -17.32 -3.29
N GLU A 47 0.72 -16.49 -2.90
CA GLU A 47 2.11 -16.50 -3.34
C GLU A 47 3.08 -16.47 -2.17
N GLY A 48 4.29 -16.97 -2.42
CA GLY A 48 5.43 -16.85 -1.51
C GLY A 48 6.65 -16.32 -2.24
N ALA A 49 7.37 -15.41 -1.59
CA ALA A 49 8.68 -14.92 -1.99
C ALA A 49 9.74 -15.54 -1.06
N PHE A 50 10.73 -16.20 -1.66
CA PHE A 50 11.77 -16.95 -0.96
C PHE A 50 13.14 -16.45 -1.42
N THR A 51 13.88 -15.80 -0.51
CA THR A 51 15.24 -15.32 -0.78
C THR A 51 16.24 -16.32 -0.18
N PHE A 52 17.08 -16.90 -1.01
CA PHE A 52 17.98 -17.99 -0.63
C PHE A 52 19.30 -17.95 -1.40
N ASP A 53 20.31 -18.64 -0.89
CA ASP A 53 21.58 -18.87 -1.57
C ASP A 53 21.42 -20.06 -2.54
N PRO A 54 21.50 -19.86 -3.87
CA PRO A 54 21.33 -20.92 -4.87
C PRO A 54 22.43 -21.99 -4.82
N ASN A 55 23.56 -21.71 -4.16
CA ASN A 55 24.63 -22.68 -3.98
C ASN A 55 24.33 -23.66 -2.82
N GLN A 56 23.39 -23.33 -1.92
CA GLN A 56 23.05 -24.15 -0.75
C GLN A 56 21.65 -24.78 -0.84
N VAL A 57 20.71 -24.15 -1.55
CA VAL A 57 19.33 -24.63 -1.67
C VAL A 57 18.88 -24.66 -3.13
N GLU A 58 18.40 -25.80 -3.56
CA GLU A 58 17.77 -25.94 -4.88
C GLU A 58 16.28 -25.56 -4.82
N ILE A 59 15.76 -25.02 -5.90
CA ILE A 59 14.33 -24.65 -6.04
C ILE A 59 13.41 -25.86 -5.71
N HIS A 60 13.79 -27.04 -6.15
CA HIS A 60 13.02 -28.26 -5.89
C HIS A 60 12.94 -28.61 -4.39
N ALA A 61 13.98 -28.30 -3.60
CA ALA A 61 13.95 -28.51 -2.15
C ALA A 61 12.94 -27.60 -1.46
N ILE A 62 12.81 -26.33 -1.92
CA ILE A 62 11.81 -25.39 -1.40
C ILE A 62 10.40 -25.90 -1.73
N GLN A 63 10.16 -26.29 -2.99
CA GLN A 63 8.87 -26.85 -3.40
C GLN A 63 8.49 -28.08 -2.58
N LYS A 64 9.42 -29.02 -2.43
CA LYS A 64 9.22 -30.28 -1.68
C LYS A 64 8.83 -30.03 -0.22
N VAL A 65 9.49 -29.12 0.47
CA VAL A 65 9.17 -28.77 1.87
C VAL A 65 7.77 -28.15 1.98
N ILE A 66 7.37 -27.34 0.99
CA ILE A 66 6.01 -26.78 0.93
C ILE A 66 4.98 -27.89 0.67
N GLU A 67 5.28 -28.84 -0.21
CA GLU A 67 4.40 -29.97 -0.50
C GLU A 67 4.27 -30.93 0.69
N GLU A 68 5.37 -31.22 1.37
CA GLU A 68 5.37 -32.00 2.63
C GLU A 68 4.57 -31.30 3.75
N ALA A 69 4.58 -29.97 3.75
CA ALA A 69 3.72 -29.19 4.65
C ALA A 69 2.22 -29.23 4.25
N GLY A 70 1.89 -29.79 3.06
CA GLY A 70 0.52 -30.00 2.61
C GLY A 70 -0.05 -28.98 1.67
N PHE A 71 0.81 -28.22 1.03
CA PHE A 71 0.44 -27.19 0.09
C PHE A 71 1.02 -27.52 -1.30
N THR A 72 0.50 -26.92 -2.35
CA THR A 72 1.10 -27.03 -3.69
C THR A 72 1.98 -25.82 -3.97
N ALA A 73 3.14 -26.02 -4.61
CA ALA A 73 4.06 -24.95 -4.97
C ALA A 73 4.44 -25.04 -6.45
N GLN A 74 4.19 -23.97 -7.21
CA GLN A 74 4.54 -23.87 -8.62
C GLN A 74 5.40 -22.62 -8.82
N VAL A 75 6.49 -22.75 -9.59
CA VAL A 75 7.34 -21.62 -9.95
C VAL A 75 6.53 -20.66 -10.83
N ILE A 76 6.55 -19.39 -10.45
CA ILE A 76 6.02 -18.32 -11.29
C ILE A 76 7.14 -17.98 -12.28
N GLU A 77 7.04 -18.51 -13.51
CA GLU A 77 7.92 -18.09 -14.59
C GLU A 77 7.67 -16.61 -14.90
N GLU A 78 8.71 -15.89 -15.30
CA GLU A 78 8.60 -14.48 -15.71
C GLU A 78 7.81 -14.36 -17.03
N ALA A 79 6.51 -14.59 -16.94
CA ALA A 79 5.57 -14.28 -18.00
C ALA A 79 5.36 -12.76 -18.10
N ASP A 80 4.81 -12.31 -19.21
CA ASP A 80 4.36 -10.93 -19.38
C ASP A 80 3.47 -10.53 -18.18
N PRO A 81 3.80 -9.46 -17.43
CA PRO A 81 3.05 -9.07 -16.22
C PRO A 81 1.57 -8.85 -16.49
N ASP A 82 1.21 -8.36 -17.67
CA ASP A 82 -0.19 -8.15 -18.05
C ASP A 82 -0.90 -9.48 -18.23
N GLU A 83 -0.25 -10.48 -18.79
CA GLU A 83 -0.81 -11.81 -18.94
C GLU A 83 -0.90 -12.53 -17.59
N GLU A 84 0.10 -12.36 -16.73
CA GLU A 84 0.08 -12.92 -15.37
C GLU A 84 -1.01 -12.30 -14.50
N LEU A 85 -1.18 -10.98 -14.54
CA LEU A 85 -2.26 -10.28 -13.86
C LEU A 85 -3.65 -10.71 -14.38
N ARG A 86 -3.82 -10.88 -15.69
CA ARG A 86 -5.05 -11.41 -16.27
C ARG A 86 -5.32 -12.84 -15.79
N ARG A 87 -4.32 -13.72 -15.81
CA ARG A 87 -4.44 -15.10 -15.31
C ARG A 87 -4.74 -15.15 -13.81
N GLN A 88 -4.13 -14.28 -13.02
CA GLN A 88 -4.45 -14.14 -11.60
C GLN A 88 -5.89 -13.67 -11.39
N ASP A 89 -6.35 -12.66 -12.13
CA ASP A 89 -7.73 -12.16 -12.09
C ASP A 89 -8.74 -13.25 -12.46
N GLU A 90 -8.47 -14.03 -13.50
CA GLU A 90 -9.31 -15.14 -13.92
C GLU A 90 -9.37 -16.24 -12.85
N ARG A 91 -8.22 -16.62 -12.27
CA ARG A 91 -8.15 -17.60 -11.17
C ARG A 91 -8.92 -17.15 -9.95
N GLU A 92 -8.76 -15.89 -9.55
CA GLU A 92 -9.49 -15.31 -8.41
C GLU A 92 -10.99 -15.19 -8.70
N ALA A 93 -11.37 -14.82 -9.94
CA ALA A 93 -12.76 -14.79 -10.37
C ALA A 93 -13.40 -16.18 -10.33
N ALA A 94 -12.70 -17.17 -10.87
CA ALA A 94 -13.13 -18.56 -10.87
C ALA A 94 -13.29 -19.12 -9.44
N ARG A 95 -12.31 -18.80 -8.55
CA ARG A 95 -12.35 -19.17 -7.13
C ARG A 95 -13.54 -18.53 -6.41
N ALA A 96 -13.76 -17.24 -6.61
CA ALA A 96 -14.90 -16.54 -6.02
C ALA A 96 -16.24 -17.09 -6.50
N ALA A 97 -16.36 -17.39 -7.80
CA ALA A 97 -17.55 -18.02 -8.36
C ALA A 97 -17.77 -19.44 -7.82
N ALA A 98 -16.70 -20.22 -7.64
CA ALA A 98 -16.78 -21.55 -7.04
C ALA A 98 -17.24 -21.51 -5.59
N LEU A 99 -16.72 -20.59 -4.78
CA LEU A 99 -17.15 -20.39 -3.38
C LEU A 99 -18.59 -19.90 -3.29
N ALA A 100 -19.01 -18.97 -4.16
CA ALA A 100 -20.39 -18.51 -4.22
C ALA A 100 -21.37 -19.63 -4.60
N ARG A 101 -21.02 -20.47 -5.59
CA ARG A 101 -21.83 -21.65 -5.96
C ARG A 101 -21.89 -22.66 -4.82
N ARG A 102 -20.78 -22.90 -4.12
CA ARG A 102 -20.74 -23.79 -2.95
C ARG A 102 -21.68 -23.27 -1.86
N ALA A 103 -21.60 -21.99 -1.51
CA ALA A 103 -22.49 -21.36 -0.52
C ALA A 103 -23.96 -21.48 -0.94
N LEU A 104 -24.28 -21.24 -2.22
CA LEU A 104 -25.63 -21.38 -2.74
C LEU A 104 -26.15 -22.83 -2.54
N TRP A 105 -25.41 -23.82 -3.00
CA TRP A 105 -25.80 -25.23 -2.86
C TRP A 105 -25.88 -25.68 -1.40
N ALA A 106 -24.93 -25.22 -0.56
CA ALA A 106 -25.00 -25.50 0.88
C ALA A 106 -26.32 -24.98 1.49
N TRP A 107 -26.77 -23.77 1.13
CA TRP A 107 -28.03 -23.18 1.58
C TRP A 107 -29.28 -23.81 0.95
N VAL A 108 -29.17 -24.33 -0.29
CA VAL A 108 -30.28 -25.10 -0.92
C VAL A 108 -30.63 -26.34 -0.10
N PHE A 109 -29.65 -26.97 0.54
CA PHE A 109 -29.89 -28.14 1.41
C PHE A 109 -30.05 -27.77 2.88
N ALA A 110 -29.27 -26.85 3.42
CA ALA A 110 -29.34 -26.44 4.82
C ALA A 110 -30.53 -25.54 5.12
N GLY A 111 -31.06 -24.76 4.16
CA GLY A 111 -32.23 -23.91 4.35
C GLY A 111 -33.49 -24.71 4.67
N PRO A 112 -33.90 -25.70 3.85
CA PRO A 112 -34.97 -26.60 4.19
C PRO A 112 -34.75 -27.38 5.51
N LEU A 113 -33.50 -27.83 5.74
CA LEU A 113 -33.13 -28.50 6.98
C LEU A 113 -33.41 -27.62 8.22
N LEU A 114 -33.02 -26.34 8.16
CA LEU A 114 -33.27 -25.35 9.19
C LEU A 114 -34.77 -25.07 9.38
N LEU A 115 -35.50 -24.88 8.26
CA LEU A 115 -36.95 -24.65 8.32
C LEU A 115 -37.72 -25.82 8.92
N ILE A 116 -37.32 -27.04 8.61
CA ILE A 116 -37.98 -28.25 9.17
C ILE A 116 -37.66 -28.40 10.63
N ALA A 117 -36.42 -28.12 11.07
CA ALA A 117 -36.03 -28.27 12.47
C ALA A 117 -36.57 -27.14 13.38
N MET A 118 -36.53 -25.88 12.90
CA MET A 118 -36.89 -24.70 13.69
C MET A 118 -38.29 -24.16 13.39
N GLY A 119 -38.89 -24.53 12.26
CA GLY A 119 -40.21 -24.06 11.84
C GLY A 119 -41.32 -24.26 12.89
N PRO A 120 -41.44 -25.42 13.54
CA PRO A 120 -42.45 -25.64 14.59
C PRO A 120 -42.30 -24.67 15.77
N MET A 121 -41.06 -24.31 16.15
CA MET A 121 -40.83 -23.33 17.21
C MET A 121 -41.26 -21.90 16.83
N LEU A 122 -41.34 -21.61 15.52
CA LEU A 122 -41.80 -20.34 14.96
C LEU A 122 -43.28 -20.37 14.60
N GLY A 123 -44.00 -21.47 14.93
CA GLY A 123 -45.43 -21.66 14.64
C GLY A 123 -45.72 -22.01 13.17
N LEU A 124 -44.72 -22.41 12.38
CA LEU A 124 -44.95 -22.90 11.03
C LEU A 124 -45.52 -24.33 11.05
N PRO A 125 -46.71 -24.59 10.43
CA PRO A 125 -47.29 -25.92 10.40
C PRO A 125 -46.45 -26.83 9.49
N LEU A 126 -45.97 -27.94 10.06
CA LEU A 126 -45.37 -29.01 9.24
C LEU A 126 -46.47 -29.99 8.79
N PRO A 127 -46.27 -30.63 7.63
CA PRO A 127 -47.10 -31.77 7.25
C PRO A 127 -47.09 -32.86 8.35
N THR A 128 -48.21 -33.53 8.61
CA THR A 128 -48.30 -34.57 9.66
C THR A 128 -47.25 -35.67 9.51
N ALA A 129 -46.80 -35.96 8.31
CA ALA A 129 -45.71 -36.91 8.03
C ALA A 129 -44.33 -36.44 8.53
N LEU A 130 -44.16 -35.14 8.78
CA LEU A 130 -42.91 -34.52 9.26
C LEU A 130 -43.06 -33.91 10.66
N ASP A 131 -44.18 -34.19 11.34
CA ASP A 131 -44.37 -33.79 12.73
C ASP A 131 -43.42 -34.57 13.66
N PRO A 132 -42.64 -33.88 14.54
CA PRO A 132 -41.67 -34.56 15.40
C PRO A 132 -42.30 -35.65 16.31
N HIS A 133 -43.58 -35.53 16.62
CA HIS A 133 -44.30 -36.48 17.51
C HIS A 133 -44.96 -37.63 16.76
N VAL A 134 -45.39 -37.42 15.50
CA VAL A 134 -46.12 -38.41 14.71
C VAL A 134 -45.24 -39.00 13.61
N GLY A 135 -44.46 -38.16 12.95
CA GLY A 135 -43.61 -38.51 11.82
C GLY A 135 -42.09 -38.45 12.14
N ALA A 136 -41.67 -38.79 13.36
CA ALA A 136 -40.29 -38.70 13.80
C ALA A 136 -39.28 -39.45 12.88
N ARG A 137 -39.67 -40.63 12.33
CA ARG A 137 -38.80 -41.41 11.44
C ARG A 137 -38.57 -40.77 10.06
N PRO A 138 -39.61 -40.40 9.29
CA PRO A 138 -39.41 -39.75 8.01
C PRO A 138 -38.73 -38.38 8.17
N LEU A 139 -39.01 -37.67 9.27
CA LEU A 139 -38.31 -36.42 9.60
C LEU A 139 -36.82 -36.65 9.81
N ALA A 140 -36.41 -37.63 10.60
CA ALA A 140 -35.00 -37.97 10.85
C ALA A 140 -34.26 -38.38 9.58
N LEU A 141 -34.88 -39.19 8.71
CA LEU A 141 -34.33 -39.62 7.44
C LEU A 141 -34.14 -38.43 6.47
N LEU A 142 -35.11 -37.52 6.42
CA LEU A 142 -35.02 -36.31 5.60
C LEU A 142 -33.92 -35.37 6.12
N GLN A 143 -33.83 -35.16 7.42
CA GLN A 143 -32.76 -34.38 8.05
C GLN A 143 -31.37 -34.98 7.76
N LEU A 144 -31.21 -36.29 7.86
CA LEU A 144 -29.99 -37.01 7.52
C LEU A 144 -29.61 -36.78 6.05
N ALA A 145 -30.55 -36.94 5.12
CA ALA A 145 -30.29 -36.78 3.70
C ALA A 145 -29.82 -35.34 3.37
N LEU A 146 -30.50 -34.34 3.91
CA LEU A 146 -30.15 -32.92 3.72
C LEU A 146 -28.81 -32.57 4.36
N ALA A 147 -28.54 -33.07 5.58
CA ALA A 147 -27.28 -32.85 6.26
C ALA A 147 -26.08 -33.48 5.52
N LEU A 148 -26.25 -34.74 5.03
CA LEU A 148 -25.22 -35.41 4.22
C LEU A 148 -25.00 -34.71 2.87
N ALA A 149 -26.06 -34.21 2.22
CA ALA A 149 -25.94 -33.43 1.00
C ALA A 149 -25.15 -32.12 1.25
N THR A 150 -25.43 -31.42 2.36
CA THR A 150 -24.68 -30.22 2.77
C THR A 150 -23.21 -30.55 3.05
N ALA A 151 -22.96 -31.65 3.80
CA ALA A 151 -21.60 -32.12 4.10
C ALA A 151 -20.83 -32.50 2.83
N TRP A 152 -21.49 -33.11 1.83
CA TRP A 152 -20.89 -33.44 0.55
C TRP A 152 -20.50 -32.20 -0.25
N VAL A 153 -21.37 -31.19 -0.30
CA VAL A 153 -21.05 -29.88 -0.93
C VAL A 153 -19.87 -29.22 -0.23
N CYS A 154 -19.77 -29.37 1.09
CA CYS A 154 -18.74 -28.78 1.94
C CYS A 154 -17.60 -29.75 2.31
N ARG A 155 -17.42 -30.86 1.57
CA ARG A 155 -16.47 -31.93 1.89
C ARG A 155 -15.01 -31.47 2.05
N ASP A 156 -14.64 -30.35 1.41
CA ASP A 156 -13.28 -29.83 1.49
C ASP A 156 -12.93 -29.42 2.93
N PHE A 157 -13.90 -28.91 3.72
CA PHE A 157 -13.64 -28.59 5.13
C PHE A 157 -13.22 -29.83 5.93
N TYR A 158 -13.84 -30.98 5.65
CA TYR A 158 -13.48 -32.23 6.33
C TYR A 158 -12.13 -32.75 5.86
N ARG A 159 -11.90 -32.76 4.53
CA ARG A 159 -10.63 -33.24 3.96
C ARG A 159 -9.46 -32.41 4.49
N ASP A 160 -9.54 -31.10 4.34
CA ASP A 160 -8.44 -30.18 4.65
C ASP A 160 -8.27 -30.07 6.18
N GLY A 161 -9.37 -30.07 6.93
CA GLY A 161 -9.35 -30.01 8.40
C GLY A 161 -8.73 -31.26 9.03
N ILE A 162 -9.10 -32.47 8.56
CA ILE A 162 -8.55 -33.74 9.05
C ILE A 162 -7.08 -33.87 8.65
N GLN A 163 -6.71 -33.51 7.42
CA GLN A 163 -5.32 -33.52 6.99
C GLN A 163 -4.44 -32.57 7.83
N ALA A 164 -4.95 -31.36 8.14
CA ALA A 164 -4.25 -30.41 8.99
C ALA A 164 -4.05 -30.97 10.41
N LEU A 165 -5.05 -31.64 10.96
CA LEU A 165 -4.98 -32.28 12.28
C LEU A 165 -3.92 -33.40 12.31
N LEU A 166 -3.97 -34.31 11.32
CA LEU A 166 -3.00 -35.41 11.20
C LEU A 166 -1.57 -34.91 11.05
N ARG A 167 -1.37 -33.77 10.38
CA ARG A 167 -0.08 -33.10 10.23
C ARG A 167 0.33 -32.23 11.43
N ARG A 168 -0.39 -32.35 12.57
CA ARG A 168 -0.16 -31.58 13.81
C ARG A 168 -0.15 -30.05 13.60
N ALA A 169 -0.94 -29.58 12.65
CA ALA A 169 -1.11 -28.16 12.37
C ALA A 169 -2.60 -27.81 12.23
N PRO A 170 -3.38 -27.98 13.31
CA PRO A 170 -4.80 -27.69 13.26
C PRO A 170 -5.06 -26.24 12.82
N ASN A 171 -6.05 -26.08 11.96
CA ASN A 171 -6.46 -24.81 11.40
C ASN A 171 -7.97 -24.59 11.58
N MET A 172 -8.52 -23.54 10.96
CA MET A 172 -9.96 -23.27 10.99
C MET A 172 -10.79 -24.44 10.49
N ASP A 173 -10.38 -25.08 9.39
CA ASP A 173 -11.13 -26.20 8.80
C ASP A 173 -11.13 -27.41 9.73
N THR A 174 -10.09 -27.58 10.58
CA THR A 174 -10.06 -28.58 11.65
C THR A 174 -11.16 -28.36 12.68
N LEU A 175 -11.37 -27.10 13.13
CA LEU A 175 -12.43 -26.79 14.11
C LEU A 175 -13.82 -27.09 13.53
N VAL A 176 -14.04 -26.70 12.27
CA VAL A 176 -15.30 -26.96 11.56
C VAL A 176 -15.52 -28.45 11.37
N ALA A 177 -14.50 -29.19 10.89
CA ALA A 177 -14.60 -30.62 10.65
C ALA A 177 -14.88 -31.40 11.93
N LEU A 178 -14.21 -31.07 13.04
CA LEU A 178 -14.44 -31.72 14.32
C LEU A 178 -15.81 -31.37 14.91
N GLY A 179 -16.21 -30.08 14.89
CA GLY A 179 -17.49 -29.63 15.44
C GLY A 179 -18.68 -30.22 14.69
N THR A 180 -18.71 -30.05 13.36
CA THR A 180 -19.83 -30.57 12.55
C THR A 180 -19.77 -32.08 12.40
N GLY A 181 -18.58 -32.68 12.36
CA GLY A 181 -18.39 -34.14 12.34
C GLY A 181 -18.89 -34.79 13.63
N ALA A 182 -18.61 -34.21 14.80
CA ALA A 182 -19.12 -34.71 16.08
C ALA A 182 -20.63 -34.63 16.14
N ALA A 183 -21.25 -33.55 15.66
CA ALA A 183 -22.70 -33.40 15.58
C ALA A 183 -23.33 -34.46 14.65
N LEU A 184 -22.74 -34.70 13.48
CA LEU A 184 -23.21 -35.73 12.55
C LEU A 184 -23.07 -37.15 13.11
N LEU A 185 -21.91 -37.48 13.72
CA LEU A 185 -21.68 -38.80 14.33
C LEU A 185 -22.62 -39.06 15.49
N HIS A 186 -22.88 -38.08 16.36
CA HIS A 186 -23.83 -38.18 17.43
C HIS A 186 -25.24 -38.44 16.90
N SER A 187 -25.70 -37.67 15.92
CA SER A 187 -27.02 -37.83 15.32
C SER A 187 -27.18 -39.18 14.62
N LEU A 188 -26.12 -39.68 13.95
CA LEU A 188 -26.12 -41.04 13.41
C LEU A 188 -26.21 -42.11 14.50
N GLY A 189 -25.51 -41.93 15.63
CA GLY A 189 -25.60 -42.79 16.78
C GLY A 189 -27.01 -42.79 17.38
N THR A 190 -27.64 -41.63 17.54
CA THR A 190 -29.04 -41.51 18.02
C THR A 190 -30.02 -42.17 17.06
N MET A 191 -29.76 -42.12 15.75
CA MET A 191 -30.60 -42.79 14.75
C MET A 191 -30.59 -44.34 14.84
N THR A 192 -29.63 -44.96 15.51
CA THR A 192 -29.67 -46.42 15.72
C THR A 192 -30.88 -46.82 16.54
N ALA A 193 -31.43 -45.91 17.37
CA ALA A 193 -32.62 -46.10 18.13
C ALA A 193 -33.92 -45.65 17.41
N VAL A 194 -33.87 -45.35 16.10
CA VAL A 194 -35.02 -44.80 15.32
C VAL A 194 -36.25 -45.70 15.32
N PHE A 195 -36.07 -47.01 15.57
CA PHE A 195 -37.16 -47.96 15.70
C PHE A 195 -37.66 -48.15 17.17
N SER A 196 -36.99 -47.53 18.14
CA SER A 196 -37.40 -47.56 19.54
C SER A 196 -38.64 -46.66 19.77
N PRO A 197 -39.57 -47.06 20.65
CA PRO A 197 -40.68 -46.18 21.06
C PRO A 197 -40.23 -44.90 21.79
N THR A 198 -39.01 -44.89 22.32
CA THR A 198 -38.42 -43.76 23.06
C THR A 198 -37.65 -42.81 22.16
N PHE A 199 -37.61 -43.03 20.84
CA PHE A 199 -36.87 -42.18 19.88
C PHE A 199 -37.51 -40.79 19.80
N SER A 200 -36.73 -39.75 20.01
CA SER A 200 -37.12 -38.35 19.82
C SER A 200 -36.27 -37.71 18.71
N ALA A 201 -36.94 -37.11 17.74
CA ALA A 201 -36.24 -36.34 16.69
C ALA A 201 -35.63 -35.04 17.21
N HIS A 202 -35.97 -34.60 18.43
CA HIS A 202 -35.39 -33.41 19.07
C HIS A 202 -33.95 -33.63 19.56
N ASP A 203 -33.45 -34.86 19.67
CA ASP A 203 -32.08 -35.16 20.08
C ASP A 203 -31.09 -35.22 18.89
N LEU A 204 -31.56 -34.93 17.69
CA LEU A 204 -30.73 -34.88 16.49
C LEU A 204 -30.13 -33.51 16.32
N TYR A 205 -28.87 -33.44 15.83
CA TYR A 205 -28.11 -32.21 15.58
C TYR A 205 -27.74 -32.08 14.09
N PHE A 206 -28.51 -32.71 13.19
CA PHE A 206 -28.30 -32.63 11.75
C PHE A 206 -28.45 -31.18 11.25
N GLU A 207 -29.44 -30.45 11.77
CA GLU A 207 -29.68 -29.05 11.44
C GLU A 207 -28.54 -28.15 11.89
N SER A 208 -27.96 -28.42 13.05
CA SER A 208 -26.82 -27.67 13.57
C SER A 208 -25.60 -27.88 12.69
N ALA A 209 -25.29 -29.12 12.31
CA ALA A 209 -24.15 -29.45 11.40
C ALA A 209 -24.34 -28.80 10.02
N GLY A 210 -25.49 -28.95 9.40
CA GLY A 210 -25.80 -28.41 8.08
C GLY A 210 -25.78 -26.88 8.06
N THR A 211 -26.44 -26.25 9.02
CA THR A 211 -26.51 -24.79 9.13
C THR A 211 -25.15 -24.16 9.38
N VAL A 212 -24.34 -24.75 10.27
CA VAL A 212 -22.96 -24.26 10.52
C VAL A 212 -22.12 -24.33 9.26
N LEU A 213 -22.15 -25.46 8.52
CA LEU A 213 -21.43 -25.60 7.25
C LEU A 213 -21.87 -24.54 6.22
N ALA A 214 -23.18 -24.34 6.07
CA ALA A 214 -23.73 -23.37 5.14
C ALA A 214 -23.37 -21.91 5.53
N MET A 215 -23.42 -21.58 6.83
CA MET A 215 -23.01 -20.27 7.35
C MET A 215 -21.54 -19.99 7.09
N ILE A 216 -20.67 -20.97 7.33
CA ILE A 216 -19.23 -20.83 7.08
C ILE A 216 -18.95 -20.70 5.58
N ALA A 217 -19.62 -21.49 4.74
CA ALA A 217 -19.49 -21.37 3.28
C ALA A 217 -19.95 -20.00 2.77
N LEU A 218 -21.05 -19.46 3.32
CA LEU A 218 -21.53 -18.11 3.01
C LEU A 218 -20.52 -17.05 3.48
N GLY A 219 -20.02 -17.16 4.70
CA GLY A 219 -18.99 -16.28 5.24
C GLY A 219 -17.77 -16.21 4.33
N LYS A 220 -17.21 -17.35 3.92
CA LYS A 220 -16.07 -17.43 2.97
C LYS A 220 -16.39 -16.82 1.60
N ALA A 221 -17.58 -17.01 1.07
CA ALA A 221 -17.99 -16.41 -0.21
C ALA A 221 -18.10 -14.89 -0.11
N MET A 222 -18.71 -14.36 0.95
CA MET A 222 -18.83 -12.92 1.21
C MET A 222 -17.46 -12.27 1.43
N GLU A 223 -16.60 -12.92 2.21
CA GLU A 223 -15.22 -12.54 2.44
C GLU A 223 -14.44 -12.37 1.14
N THR A 224 -14.44 -13.40 0.30
CA THR A 224 -13.73 -13.38 -1.00
C THR A 224 -14.27 -12.29 -1.92
N ARG A 225 -15.60 -12.10 -1.94
CA ARG A 225 -16.23 -11.03 -2.72
C ARG A 225 -15.80 -9.64 -2.26
N ALA A 226 -15.75 -9.42 -0.94
CA ALA A 226 -15.37 -8.14 -0.37
C ALA A 226 -13.88 -7.82 -0.58
N MET A 227 -13.01 -8.82 -0.48
CA MET A 227 -11.59 -8.69 -0.81
C MET A 227 -11.39 -8.31 -2.28
N ARG A 228 -12.12 -8.96 -3.20
CA ARG A 228 -12.08 -8.59 -4.63
C ARG A 228 -12.54 -7.15 -4.87
N GLN A 229 -13.62 -6.71 -4.27
CA GLN A 229 -14.08 -5.32 -4.38
C GLN A 229 -13.06 -4.32 -3.83
N ALA A 230 -12.33 -4.68 -2.78
CA ALA A 230 -11.24 -3.85 -2.25
C ALA A 230 -10.06 -3.76 -3.23
N ALA A 231 -9.69 -4.88 -3.86
CA ALA A 231 -8.61 -4.98 -4.84
C ALA A 231 -8.97 -4.32 -6.19
N GLU A 232 -10.26 -4.30 -6.59
CA GLU A 232 -10.71 -3.76 -7.88
C GLU A 232 -10.40 -2.26 -8.04
N ALA A 233 -10.33 -1.53 -6.91
CA ALA A 233 -9.93 -0.12 -6.90
C ALA A 233 -8.48 0.09 -7.38
N VAL A 234 -7.61 -0.88 -7.14
CA VAL A 234 -6.20 -0.87 -7.57
C VAL A 234 -6.07 -1.38 -8.99
N ARG A 235 -6.79 -2.45 -9.33
CA ARG A 235 -6.83 -3.02 -10.68
C ARG A 235 -7.41 -2.06 -11.72
N GLY A 236 -8.30 -1.16 -11.29
CA GLY A 236 -8.83 -0.10 -12.14
C GLY A 236 -7.75 0.81 -12.70
N LEU A 237 -6.64 1.01 -11.98
CA LEU A 237 -5.50 1.78 -12.49
C LEU A 237 -4.80 1.07 -13.65
N LEU A 238 -4.62 -0.25 -13.58
CA LEU A 238 -3.98 -1.04 -14.63
C LEU A 238 -4.77 -1.09 -15.94
N ARG A 239 -6.10 -1.07 -15.85
CA ARG A 239 -7.00 -1.04 -17.03
C ARG A 239 -7.01 0.29 -17.77
N LEU A 240 -6.23 1.28 -17.32
CA LEU A 240 -6.12 2.58 -17.99
C LEU A 240 -5.17 2.55 -19.19
N ALA A 241 -4.23 1.62 -19.24
CA ALA A 241 -3.35 1.45 -20.40
C ALA A 241 -4.17 0.91 -21.60
N PRO A 242 -4.10 1.54 -22.77
CA PRO A 242 -4.73 1.01 -23.97
C PRO A 242 -4.03 -0.26 -24.46
N GLU A 243 -4.77 -1.15 -25.12
CA GLU A 243 -4.22 -2.39 -25.67
C GLU A 243 -3.52 -2.19 -27.01
N GLU A 244 -3.89 -1.14 -27.76
CA GLU A 244 -3.39 -0.81 -29.10
C GLU A 244 -2.82 0.60 -29.15
N ALA A 245 -1.85 0.81 -30.02
CA ALA A 245 -1.24 2.09 -30.34
C ALA A 245 -1.21 2.30 -31.85
N THR A 246 -1.27 3.57 -32.29
CA THR A 246 -1.13 3.93 -33.72
C THR A 246 0.29 4.44 -33.95
N LEU A 247 1.16 3.61 -34.55
CA LEU A 247 2.50 4.02 -34.94
C LEU A 247 2.47 4.97 -36.12
N VAL A 248 3.36 5.96 -36.12
CA VAL A 248 3.62 6.88 -37.24
C VAL A 248 4.94 6.48 -37.85
N GLU A 249 4.89 5.90 -39.06
CA GLU A 249 6.04 5.48 -39.83
C GLU A 249 6.12 6.31 -41.15
N ASP A 250 7.26 6.32 -41.81
CA ASP A 250 7.39 7.03 -43.10
C ASP A 250 6.41 6.54 -44.18
N ALA A 251 5.98 5.30 -44.08
CA ALA A 251 5.00 4.66 -44.97
C ALA A 251 3.52 4.94 -44.60
N GLY A 252 3.25 5.65 -43.51
CA GLY A 252 1.90 5.96 -43.02
C GLY A 252 1.65 5.50 -41.57
N GLU A 253 0.39 5.49 -41.18
CA GLU A 253 -0.05 5.09 -39.84
C GLU A 253 -0.40 3.60 -39.81
N ARG A 254 0.04 2.90 -38.76
CA ARG A 254 -0.25 1.48 -38.53
C ARG A 254 -0.68 1.21 -37.09
N ARG A 255 -1.84 0.57 -36.93
CA ARG A 255 -2.29 0.08 -35.60
C ARG A 255 -1.53 -1.17 -35.21
N VAL A 256 -0.97 -1.17 -34.00
CA VAL A 256 -0.22 -2.29 -33.43
C VAL A 256 -0.61 -2.49 -31.97
N PRO A 257 -0.49 -3.71 -31.43
CA PRO A 257 -0.53 -3.92 -29.98
C PRO A 257 0.54 -3.09 -29.26
N VAL A 258 0.22 -2.45 -28.13
CA VAL A 258 1.16 -1.57 -27.38
C VAL A 258 2.45 -2.29 -27.02
N ARG A 259 2.41 -3.61 -26.76
CA ARG A 259 3.60 -4.43 -26.47
C ARG A 259 4.66 -4.45 -27.58
N LEU A 260 4.29 -4.05 -28.80
CA LEU A 260 5.23 -3.98 -29.94
C LEU A 260 5.83 -2.59 -30.13
N VAL A 261 5.42 -1.61 -29.32
CA VAL A 261 6.00 -0.27 -29.33
C VAL A 261 7.33 -0.31 -28.57
N LEU A 262 8.38 0.20 -29.19
CA LEU A 262 9.70 0.31 -28.60
C LEU A 262 10.05 1.78 -28.31
N ALA A 263 10.99 2.00 -27.41
CA ALA A 263 11.52 3.35 -27.14
C ALA A 263 12.07 3.97 -28.42
N GLY A 264 11.82 5.27 -28.64
CA GLY A 264 12.15 6.03 -29.86
C GLY A 264 11.10 5.93 -30.96
N MET A 265 10.11 5.04 -30.89
CA MET A 265 9.00 5.00 -31.86
C MET A 265 8.03 6.14 -31.62
N ARG A 266 7.41 6.62 -32.70
CA ARG A 266 6.41 7.69 -32.67
C ARG A 266 5.02 7.14 -32.71
N VAL A 267 4.17 7.57 -31.77
CA VAL A 267 2.79 7.13 -31.63
C VAL A 267 1.85 8.32 -31.76
N ARG A 268 0.83 8.18 -32.60
CA ARG A 268 -0.24 9.19 -32.71
C ARG A 268 -1.32 8.93 -31.68
N VAL A 269 -1.73 10.00 -31.00
CA VAL A 269 -2.83 10.00 -30.03
C VAL A 269 -3.86 11.05 -30.48
N ARG A 270 -5.04 10.58 -30.89
CA ARG A 270 -6.13 11.43 -31.34
C ARG A 270 -6.97 11.97 -30.19
N PRO A 271 -7.79 13.01 -30.40
CA PRO A 271 -8.74 13.46 -29.39
C PRO A 271 -9.63 12.33 -28.89
N GLY A 272 -9.77 12.21 -27.57
CA GLY A 272 -10.51 11.14 -26.89
C GLY A 272 -9.75 9.83 -26.70
N GLU A 273 -8.58 9.67 -27.29
CA GLU A 273 -7.75 8.48 -27.10
C GLU A 273 -6.88 8.58 -25.84
N ARG A 274 -6.58 7.42 -25.27
CA ARG A 274 -5.62 7.31 -24.16
C ARG A 274 -4.21 7.21 -24.69
N ILE A 275 -3.26 7.84 -23.99
CA ILE A 275 -1.83 7.79 -24.30
C ILE A 275 -1.31 6.39 -23.96
N PRO A 276 -0.68 5.67 -24.93
CA PRO A 276 -0.31 4.27 -24.74
C PRO A 276 1.07 4.05 -24.13
N VAL A 277 1.94 5.05 -24.13
CA VAL A 277 3.33 4.99 -23.67
C VAL A 277 3.72 6.26 -22.91
N ASP A 278 4.73 6.19 -22.04
CA ASP A 278 5.31 7.40 -21.49
C ASP A 278 6.30 7.96 -22.50
N GLY A 279 6.25 9.25 -22.76
CA GLY A 279 7.10 9.87 -23.76
C GLY A 279 7.05 11.38 -23.75
N THR A 280 7.63 11.97 -24.79
CA THR A 280 7.60 13.42 -25.02
C THR A 280 6.76 13.73 -26.26
N VAL A 281 6.04 14.83 -26.23
CA VAL A 281 5.31 15.30 -27.42
C VAL A 281 6.33 15.71 -28.48
N ALA A 282 6.39 14.98 -29.60
CA ALA A 282 7.25 15.29 -30.73
C ALA A 282 6.60 16.31 -31.69
N ALA A 283 5.27 16.29 -31.83
CA ALA A 283 4.52 17.22 -32.69
C ALA A 283 3.07 17.31 -32.24
N GLY A 284 2.45 18.46 -32.56
CA GLY A 284 1.07 18.77 -32.17
C GLY A 284 0.98 19.41 -30.78
N GLU A 285 -0.21 19.90 -30.45
CA GLU A 285 -0.53 20.43 -29.12
C GLU A 285 -1.97 20.05 -28.76
N GLY A 286 -2.24 19.93 -27.45
CA GLY A 286 -3.56 19.60 -26.96
C GLY A 286 -3.65 19.66 -25.43
N HIS A 287 -4.86 19.52 -24.89
CA HIS A 287 -5.10 19.40 -23.48
C HIS A 287 -5.22 17.93 -23.10
N VAL A 288 -4.46 17.52 -22.10
CA VAL A 288 -4.40 16.15 -21.62
C VAL A 288 -5.00 16.09 -20.21
N ASP A 289 -5.96 15.19 -20.03
CA ASP A 289 -6.52 14.85 -18.72
C ASP A 289 -5.63 13.79 -18.07
N GLU A 290 -4.87 14.22 -17.08
CA GLU A 290 -3.99 13.37 -16.28
C GLU A 290 -4.62 13.03 -14.90
N SER A 291 -5.91 13.32 -14.71
CA SER A 291 -6.61 13.19 -13.42
C SER A 291 -6.52 11.79 -12.80
N MET A 292 -6.43 10.75 -13.63
CA MET A 292 -6.30 9.37 -13.17
C MET A 292 -4.94 9.05 -12.53
N LEU A 293 -3.88 9.78 -12.92
CA LEU A 293 -2.53 9.67 -12.37
C LEU A 293 -2.27 10.76 -11.34
N THR A 294 -2.68 11.99 -11.67
CA THR A 294 -2.44 13.17 -10.83
C THR A 294 -3.58 13.46 -9.86
N GLY A 295 -4.82 12.99 -10.15
CA GLY A 295 -6.05 13.30 -9.40
C GLY A 295 -6.51 14.75 -9.53
N GLU A 296 -5.85 15.57 -10.34
CA GLU A 296 -6.29 16.91 -10.68
C GLU A 296 -7.29 16.85 -11.84
N SER A 297 -8.48 17.41 -11.64
CA SER A 297 -9.53 17.43 -12.68
C SER A 297 -9.30 18.48 -13.74
N ARG A 298 -8.25 19.32 -13.64
CA ARG A 298 -7.97 20.36 -14.62
C ARG A 298 -7.05 19.83 -15.70
N PRO A 299 -7.48 19.87 -16.99
CA PRO A 299 -6.63 19.45 -18.10
C PRO A 299 -5.38 20.30 -18.21
N VAL A 300 -4.25 19.66 -18.54
CA VAL A 300 -2.95 20.31 -18.70
C VAL A 300 -2.65 20.45 -20.19
N ARG A 301 -2.28 21.67 -20.65
CA ARG A 301 -1.83 21.87 -22.03
C ARG A 301 -0.46 21.19 -22.21
N ARG A 302 -0.32 20.43 -23.29
CA ARG A 302 0.92 19.75 -23.70
C ARG A 302 1.29 20.20 -25.11
N ALA A 303 2.54 20.59 -25.26
CA ALA A 303 3.15 21.08 -26.50
C ALA A 303 4.45 20.31 -26.81
N PRO A 304 5.07 20.47 -27.99
CA PRO A 304 6.30 19.79 -28.32
C PRO A 304 7.40 19.99 -27.26
N GLY A 305 7.99 18.90 -26.80
CA GLY A 305 8.97 18.85 -25.70
C GLY A 305 8.39 18.54 -24.34
N ASP A 306 7.06 18.63 -24.15
CA ASP A 306 6.43 18.32 -22.86
C ASP A 306 6.28 16.81 -22.65
N PRO A 307 6.45 16.31 -21.40
CA PRO A 307 6.23 14.91 -21.08
C PRO A 307 4.75 14.55 -21.05
N VAL A 308 4.43 13.31 -21.43
CA VAL A 308 3.09 12.72 -21.34
C VAL A 308 3.18 11.30 -20.80
N PHE A 309 2.12 10.84 -20.15
CA PHE A 309 2.12 9.58 -19.39
C PHE A 309 1.03 8.62 -19.85
N THR A 310 1.34 7.34 -19.83
CA THR A 310 0.44 6.23 -20.18
C THR A 310 -0.85 6.29 -19.35
N GLY A 311 -1.99 6.13 -20.06
CA GLY A 311 -3.32 6.10 -19.42
C GLY A 311 -3.99 7.47 -19.33
N SER A 312 -3.26 8.59 -19.49
CA SER A 312 -3.85 9.93 -19.63
C SER A 312 -4.70 10.03 -20.90
N ILE A 313 -5.71 10.91 -20.90
CA ILE A 313 -6.64 11.07 -22.03
C ILE A 313 -6.31 12.37 -22.75
N ASN A 314 -6.03 12.29 -24.04
CA ASN A 314 -5.96 13.47 -24.90
C ASN A 314 -7.38 13.99 -25.17
N LEU A 315 -7.70 15.20 -24.74
CA LEU A 315 -9.05 15.77 -24.86
C LEU A 315 -9.28 16.46 -26.21
N ASP A 316 -8.28 17.16 -26.70
CA ASP A 316 -8.34 17.93 -27.97
C ASP A 316 -6.97 17.90 -28.67
N GLY A 317 -6.95 18.35 -29.91
CA GLY A 317 -5.73 18.31 -30.72
C GLY A 317 -5.32 16.88 -31.12
N SER A 318 -4.28 16.78 -31.91
CA SER A 318 -3.66 15.50 -32.28
C SER A 318 -2.19 15.53 -31.88
N LEU A 319 -1.81 14.65 -30.97
CA LEU A 319 -0.46 14.56 -30.45
C LEU A 319 0.30 13.44 -31.18
N VAL A 320 1.57 13.70 -31.50
CA VAL A 320 2.54 12.67 -31.85
C VAL A 320 3.51 12.58 -30.68
N VAL A 321 3.53 11.43 -30.02
CA VAL A 321 4.35 11.16 -28.84
C VAL A 321 5.52 10.28 -29.25
N GLU A 322 6.75 10.69 -28.93
CA GLU A 322 7.94 9.86 -29.06
C GLU A 322 8.07 9.05 -27.77
N ALA A 323 8.03 7.72 -27.88
CA ALA A 323 8.07 6.80 -26.74
C ALA A 323 9.43 6.85 -26.05
N VAL A 324 9.45 7.11 -24.74
CA VAL A 324 10.65 7.08 -23.88
C VAL A 324 10.64 5.83 -23.03
N HIS A 325 9.54 5.59 -22.30
CA HIS A 325 9.35 4.37 -21.51
C HIS A 325 8.16 3.58 -22.02
N VAL A 326 8.34 2.27 -22.16
CA VAL A 326 7.34 1.36 -22.73
C VAL A 326 7.13 0.13 -21.82
N GLY A 327 5.96 -0.47 -21.89
CA GLY A 327 5.65 -1.70 -21.13
C GLY A 327 5.84 -1.55 -19.63
N ARG A 328 6.74 -2.34 -19.06
CA ARG A 328 7.02 -2.36 -17.59
C ARG A 328 7.65 -1.07 -17.06
N GLU A 329 8.29 -0.30 -17.92
CA GLU A 329 8.99 0.92 -17.52
C GLU A 329 8.07 2.14 -17.46
N THR A 330 6.83 2.04 -17.93
CA THR A 330 5.86 3.14 -17.82
C THR A 330 5.53 3.45 -16.36
N LEU A 331 5.28 4.72 -16.07
CA LEU A 331 4.89 5.18 -14.74
C LEU A 331 3.70 4.39 -14.19
N LEU A 332 2.69 4.15 -15.04
CA LEU A 332 1.50 3.39 -14.68
C LEU A 332 1.83 1.95 -14.29
N ALA A 333 2.69 1.26 -15.05
CA ALA A 333 3.11 -0.10 -14.74
C ALA A 333 3.94 -0.17 -13.45
N ARG A 334 4.83 0.81 -13.22
CA ARG A 334 5.62 0.93 -11.97
C ARG A 334 4.73 1.18 -10.76
N VAL A 335 3.77 2.09 -10.87
CA VAL A 335 2.76 2.34 -9.82
C VAL A 335 2.01 1.06 -9.48
N ALA A 336 1.57 0.33 -10.48
CA ALA A 336 0.87 -0.94 -10.32
C ALA A 336 1.71 -2.01 -9.63
N ALA A 337 2.97 -2.14 -10.03
CA ALA A 337 3.92 -3.08 -9.41
C ALA A 337 4.17 -2.74 -7.93
N LEU A 338 4.37 -1.46 -7.60
CA LEU A 338 4.54 -1.00 -6.21
C LEU A 338 3.30 -1.27 -5.36
N VAL A 339 2.09 -1.06 -5.90
CA VAL A 339 0.86 -1.37 -5.17
C VAL A 339 0.70 -2.89 -4.98
N ALA A 340 1.03 -3.71 -5.98
CA ALA A 340 1.04 -5.16 -5.86
C ALA A 340 2.08 -5.63 -4.82
N GLN A 341 3.27 -5.04 -4.80
CA GLN A 341 4.29 -5.31 -3.80
C GLN A 341 3.80 -4.94 -2.39
N ALA A 342 3.13 -3.79 -2.24
CA ALA A 342 2.56 -3.36 -0.97
C ALA A 342 1.52 -4.35 -0.41
N GLN A 343 0.78 -5.02 -1.28
CA GLN A 343 -0.20 -6.04 -0.91
C GLN A 343 0.46 -7.32 -0.40
N ASN A 344 1.62 -7.67 -0.94
CA ASN A 344 2.32 -8.91 -0.62
C ASN A 344 3.21 -8.79 0.62
N ALA A 345 3.72 -7.59 0.93
CA ALA A 345 4.57 -7.36 2.09
C ALA A 345 3.75 -7.25 3.39
N LYS A 346 3.95 -8.20 4.30
CA LYS A 346 3.23 -8.25 5.58
C LYS A 346 3.66 -7.10 6.50
N ALA A 347 2.68 -6.40 7.06
CA ALA A 347 2.89 -5.46 8.16
C ALA A 347 3.27 -6.21 9.46
N PRO A 348 4.10 -5.64 10.36
CA PRO A 348 4.43 -6.25 11.65
C PRO A 348 3.22 -6.66 12.48
N ILE A 349 2.16 -5.84 12.48
CA ILE A 349 0.92 -6.14 13.18
C ILE A 349 0.19 -7.37 12.59
N ALA A 350 0.33 -7.63 11.28
CA ALA A 350 -0.21 -8.84 10.65
C ALA A 350 0.57 -10.08 11.09
N ALA A 351 1.89 -10.00 11.13
CA ALA A 351 2.75 -11.08 11.62
C ALA A 351 2.45 -11.43 13.08
N LEU A 352 2.13 -10.45 13.91
CA LEU A 352 1.69 -10.67 15.29
C LEU A 352 0.35 -11.44 15.34
N ALA A 353 -0.63 -11.03 14.54
CA ALA A 353 -1.93 -11.71 14.45
C ALA A 353 -1.77 -13.17 13.99
N ASP A 354 -0.91 -13.42 13.01
CA ASP A 354 -0.59 -14.76 12.52
C ASP A 354 0.03 -15.64 13.62
N ARG A 355 0.95 -15.09 14.40
CA ARG A 355 1.58 -15.79 15.54
C ARG A 355 0.58 -16.15 16.63
N ILE A 356 -0.35 -15.24 16.95
CA ILE A 356 -1.44 -15.51 17.89
C ILE A 356 -2.32 -16.64 17.36
N SER A 357 -2.67 -16.65 16.08
CA SER A 357 -3.49 -17.70 15.45
C SER A 357 -2.89 -19.09 15.60
N LEU A 358 -1.57 -19.25 15.55
CA LEU A 358 -0.88 -20.54 15.70
C LEU A 358 -1.04 -21.15 17.09
N VAL A 359 -1.22 -20.34 18.13
CA VAL A 359 -1.43 -20.79 19.50
C VAL A 359 -2.92 -20.93 19.81
N PHE A 360 -3.74 -20.08 19.21
CA PHE A 360 -5.16 -19.96 19.50
C PHE A 360 -5.94 -21.24 19.15
N VAL A 361 -5.72 -21.81 17.95
CA VAL A 361 -6.46 -23.00 17.49
C VAL A 361 -6.19 -24.22 18.39
N PRO A 362 -4.95 -24.58 18.73
CA PRO A 362 -4.67 -25.64 19.71
C PRO A 362 -5.31 -25.37 21.09
N ALA A 363 -5.25 -24.11 21.56
CA ALA A 363 -5.87 -23.75 22.84
C ALA A 363 -7.39 -23.96 22.83
N VAL A 364 -8.05 -23.60 21.74
CA VAL A 364 -9.52 -23.84 21.56
C VAL A 364 -9.85 -25.32 21.59
N LEU A 365 -9.05 -26.18 20.96
CA LEU A 365 -9.25 -27.62 21.01
C LEU A 365 -9.20 -28.15 22.46
N VAL A 366 -8.25 -27.67 23.25
CA VAL A 366 -8.11 -28.01 24.68
C VAL A 366 -9.33 -27.50 25.48
N ILE A 367 -9.77 -26.26 25.22
CA ILE A 367 -10.95 -25.67 25.88
C ILE A 367 -12.22 -26.47 25.54
N ALA A 368 -12.41 -26.83 24.26
CA ALA A 368 -13.57 -27.60 23.83
C ALA A 368 -13.58 -28.99 24.48
N ALA A 369 -12.43 -29.68 24.51
CA ALA A 369 -12.28 -30.98 25.20
C ALA A 369 -12.51 -30.82 26.70
N GLY A 370 -11.96 -29.77 27.33
CA GLY A 370 -12.20 -29.48 28.75
C GLY A 370 -13.65 -29.18 29.05
N THR A 371 -14.34 -28.41 28.21
CA THR A 371 -15.78 -28.14 28.31
C THR A 371 -16.58 -29.43 28.24
N PHE A 372 -16.31 -30.29 27.27
CA PHE A 372 -16.95 -31.58 27.12
C PHE A 372 -16.82 -32.45 28.38
N LEU A 373 -15.58 -32.61 28.88
CA LEU A 373 -15.29 -33.38 30.07
C LEU A 373 -15.92 -32.77 31.36
N ALA A 374 -15.93 -31.44 31.48
CA ALA A 374 -16.52 -30.77 32.63
C ALA A 374 -18.03 -31.01 32.72
N TRP A 375 -18.75 -30.91 31.58
CA TRP A 375 -20.19 -31.22 31.57
C TRP A 375 -20.49 -32.68 31.83
N LEU A 376 -19.67 -33.63 31.34
CA LEU A 376 -19.79 -35.05 31.69
C LEU A 376 -19.54 -35.30 33.18
N ALA A 377 -18.53 -34.65 33.76
CA ALA A 377 -18.23 -34.73 35.20
C ALA A 377 -19.35 -34.13 36.05
N ALA A 378 -20.06 -33.14 35.52
CA ALA A 378 -21.28 -32.59 36.13
C ALA A 378 -22.53 -33.47 35.92
N HIS A 379 -22.37 -34.69 35.42
CA HIS A 379 -23.46 -35.67 35.14
C HIS A 379 -24.50 -35.13 34.12
N ALA A 380 -24.14 -34.17 33.28
CA ALA A 380 -25.01 -33.72 32.21
C ALA A 380 -25.16 -34.79 31.13
N PRO A 381 -26.31 -34.87 30.44
CA PRO A 381 -26.47 -35.73 29.26
C PRO A 381 -25.38 -35.50 28.21
N LEU A 382 -24.98 -36.57 27.53
CA LEU A 382 -23.97 -36.50 26.44
C LEU A 382 -24.32 -35.45 25.39
N THR A 383 -25.61 -35.30 25.09
CA THR A 383 -26.14 -34.29 24.16
C THR A 383 -25.80 -32.86 24.58
N ILE A 384 -25.91 -32.53 25.87
CA ILE A 384 -25.59 -31.21 26.41
C ILE A 384 -24.08 -30.96 26.38
N ALA A 385 -23.29 -31.94 26.85
CA ALA A 385 -21.83 -31.85 26.84
C ALA A 385 -21.28 -31.64 25.39
N LEU A 386 -21.84 -32.38 24.43
CA LEU A 386 -21.47 -32.27 23.03
C LEU A 386 -21.88 -30.93 22.42
N ARG A 387 -23.11 -30.45 22.72
CA ARG A 387 -23.60 -29.14 22.26
C ARG A 387 -22.67 -28.02 22.65
N HIS A 388 -22.20 -27.95 23.89
CA HIS A 388 -21.28 -26.93 24.37
C HIS A 388 -19.92 -27.06 23.74
N ALA A 389 -19.37 -28.27 23.66
CA ALA A 389 -18.08 -28.48 23.01
C ALA A 389 -18.10 -28.06 21.54
N VAL A 390 -19.14 -28.42 20.79
CA VAL A 390 -19.33 -28.02 19.39
C VAL A 390 -19.53 -26.51 19.28
N SER A 391 -20.31 -25.89 20.15
CA SER A 391 -20.50 -24.43 20.18
C SER A 391 -19.17 -23.69 20.39
N VAL A 392 -18.31 -24.19 21.30
CA VAL A 392 -16.97 -23.65 21.53
C VAL A 392 -16.10 -23.76 20.26
N LEU A 393 -16.08 -24.94 19.59
CA LEU A 393 -15.32 -25.14 18.36
C LEU A 393 -15.75 -24.19 17.25
N VAL A 394 -17.06 -23.96 17.12
CA VAL A 394 -17.62 -23.11 16.06
C VAL A 394 -17.37 -21.63 16.33
N ILE A 395 -17.68 -21.12 17.55
CA ILE A 395 -17.55 -19.68 17.85
C ILE A 395 -16.11 -19.22 17.87
N ALA A 396 -15.19 -20.11 18.21
CA ALA A 396 -13.76 -19.80 18.30
C ALA A 396 -13.03 -19.75 16.94
N CYS A 397 -13.75 -19.84 15.82
CA CYS A 397 -13.09 -19.70 14.52
C CYS A 397 -12.44 -18.31 14.37
N PRO A 398 -11.12 -18.20 14.13
CA PRO A 398 -10.44 -16.93 13.97
C PRO A 398 -10.57 -16.34 12.56
N CYS A 399 -11.69 -16.57 11.86
CA CYS A 399 -11.90 -16.20 10.46
C CYS A 399 -11.70 -14.70 10.21
N ALA A 400 -12.27 -13.85 11.07
CA ALA A 400 -12.16 -12.39 10.96
C ALA A 400 -10.74 -11.87 11.23
N MET A 401 -9.94 -12.57 12.05
CA MET A 401 -8.61 -12.15 12.43
C MET A 401 -7.62 -12.17 11.26
N GLY A 402 -7.69 -13.20 10.42
CA GLY A 402 -6.84 -13.32 9.22
C GLY A 402 -7.08 -12.22 8.19
N LEU A 403 -8.26 -11.58 8.22
CA LEU A 403 -8.67 -10.52 7.30
C LEU A 403 -8.51 -9.12 7.85
N ALA A 404 -8.44 -8.97 9.16
CA ALA A 404 -8.50 -7.69 9.86
C ALA A 404 -7.44 -6.70 9.36
N THR A 405 -6.22 -7.17 9.13
CA THR A 405 -5.10 -6.35 8.68
C THR A 405 -5.02 -6.21 7.15
N PRO A 406 -5.04 -7.31 6.36
CA PRO A 406 -4.87 -7.22 4.91
C PRO A 406 -5.95 -6.37 4.23
N THR A 407 -7.21 -6.52 4.65
CA THR A 407 -8.31 -5.76 4.04
C THR A 407 -8.18 -4.25 4.27
N ALA A 408 -7.81 -3.82 5.48
CA ALA A 408 -7.64 -2.41 5.79
C ALA A 408 -6.44 -1.81 5.04
N ILE A 409 -5.31 -2.53 4.97
CA ILE A 409 -4.12 -2.10 4.23
C ILE A 409 -4.44 -2.00 2.73
N LEU A 410 -5.14 -2.98 2.16
CA LEU A 410 -5.53 -2.99 0.75
C LEU A 410 -6.39 -1.77 0.39
N VAL A 411 -7.42 -1.48 1.21
CA VAL A 411 -8.28 -0.31 0.99
C VAL A 411 -7.49 1.00 1.19
N GLY A 412 -6.63 1.07 2.20
CA GLY A 412 -5.77 2.21 2.49
C GLY A 412 -4.77 2.48 1.37
N SER A 413 -4.03 1.47 0.92
CA SER A 413 -3.06 1.58 -0.18
C SER A 413 -3.74 1.94 -1.50
N GLY A 414 -4.88 1.32 -1.81
CA GLY A 414 -5.64 1.63 -3.02
C GLY A 414 -6.19 3.06 -3.02
N ARG A 415 -6.55 3.60 -1.84
CA ARG A 415 -6.93 5.00 -1.71
C ARG A 415 -5.73 5.94 -1.83
N GLY A 416 -4.60 5.58 -1.21
CA GLY A 416 -3.34 6.31 -1.34
C GLY A 416 -2.91 6.46 -2.79
N ALA A 417 -2.92 5.35 -3.55
CA ALA A 417 -2.55 5.33 -4.94
C ALA A 417 -3.38 6.32 -5.80
N ARG A 418 -4.70 6.40 -5.56
CA ARG A 418 -5.58 7.39 -6.24
C ARG A 418 -5.23 8.84 -5.89
N LEU A 419 -4.60 9.08 -4.76
CA LEU A 419 -4.15 10.40 -4.31
C LEU A 419 -2.69 10.67 -4.69
N GLY A 420 -2.06 9.79 -5.50
CA GLY A 420 -0.65 9.89 -5.83
C GLY A 420 0.29 9.54 -4.68
N ILE A 421 -0.20 8.83 -3.65
CA ILE A 421 0.58 8.39 -2.49
C ILE A 421 0.79 6.89 -2.60
N LEU A 422 2.02 6.44 -2.83
CA LEU A 422 2.37 5.04 -2.94
C LEU A 422 3.07 4.55 -1.67
N PHE A 423 2.52 3.54 -1.04
CA PHE A 423 3.16 2.80 0.05
C PHE A 423 3.79 1.54 -0.52
N LYS A 424 5.10 1.34 -0.36
CA LYS A 424 5.79 0.12 -0.86
C LYS A 424 5.45 -1.14 -0.08
N SER A 425 4.94 -0.99 1.15
CA SER A 425 4.56 -2.12 2.00
C SER A 425 3.54 -1.72 3.07
N GLY A 426 2.83 -2.72 3.59
CA GLY A 426 2.02 -2.53 4.80
C GLY A 426 2.87 -2.10 6.00
N ALA A 427 4.13 -2.51 6.06
CA ALA A 427 5.09 -2.08 7.07
C ALA A 427 5.44 -0.59 6.95
N ALA A 428 5.59 -0.08 5.73
CA ALA A 428 5.81 1.36 5.49
C ALA A 428 4.64 2.20 6.00
N MET A 429 3.40 1.75 5.72
CA MET A 429 2.19 2.40 6.22
C MET A 429 2.11 2.37 7.75
N GLU A 430 2.45 1.23 8.38
CA GLU A 430 2.49 1.10 9.84
C GLU A 430 3.55 2.01 10.45
N ARG A 431 4.78 2.05 9.87
CA ARG A 431 5.87 2.92 10.31
C ARG A 431 5.48 4.40 10.21
N LEU A 432 4.88 4.82 9.09
CA LEU A 432 4.44 6.21 8.92
C LEU A 432 3.34 6.59 9.91
N ALA A 433 2.40 5.70 10.20
CA ALA A 433 1.37 5.94 11.21
C ALA A 433 1.94 6.14 12.62
N GLN A 434 3.10 5.54 12.90
CA GLN A 434 3.81 5.62 14.18
C GLN A 434 4.85 6.75 14.24
N ALA A 435 5.06 7.48 13.15
CA ALA A 435 6.02 8.57 13.10
C ALA A 435 5.75 9.62 14.19
N THR A 436 6.80 10.06 14.87
CA THR A 436 6.80 11.10 15.89
C THR A 436 7.41 12.39 15.39
N ASP A 437 8.27 12.29 14.38
CA ASP A 437 9.05 13.38 13.82
C ASP A 437 8.95 13.39 12.30
N VAL A 438 9.08 14.58 11.71
CA VAL A 438 9.29 14.75 10.27
C VAL A 438 10.57 15.54 10.07
N VAL A 439 11.48 14.98 9.30
CA VAL A 439 12.74 15.61 8.91
C VAL A 439 12.64 16.00 7.46
N PHE A 440 12.72 17.30 7.18
CA PHE A 440 12.70 17.81 5.83
C PHE A 440 14.11 18.06 5.32
N ASP A 441 14.44 17.57 4.15
CA ASP A 441 15.47 18.21 3.34
C ASP A 441 14.97 19.59 2.87
N LYS A 442 15.88 20.55 2.66
CA LYS A 442 15.52 21.86 2.16
C LYS A 442 15.23 21.83 0.66
N THR A 443 16.27 21.47 -0.11
CA THR A 443 16.33 21.69 -1.56
C THR A 443 15.49 20.67 -2.32
N GLY A 444 14.59 21.13 -3.22
CA GLY A 444 13.69 20.24 -3.95
C GLY A 444 12.52 19.68 -3.12
N THR A 445 12.57 19.82 -1.79
CA THR A 445 11.52 19.33 -0.86
C THR A 445 10.68 20.48 -0.32
N LEU A 446 11.23 21.34 0.53
CA LEU A 446 10.53 22.55 1.00
C LEU A 446 10.59 23.69 -0.02
N THR A 447 11.58 23.66 -0.89
CA THR A 447 11.77 24.59 -2.00
C THR A 447 11.41 23.93 -3.33
N GLN A 448 11.29 24.73 -4.40
CA GLN A 448 10.91 24.24 -5.74
C GLN A 448 12.04 23.47 -6.44
N GLY A 449 13.28 23.55 -5.92
CA GLY A 449 14.48 22.95 -6.52
C GLY A 449 14.94 23.65 -7.78
N GLN A 450 14.36 24.81 -8.08
CA GLN A 450 14.71 25.64 -9.22
C GLN A 450 15.28 26.96 -8.75
N MET A 451 16.53 27.18 -9.03
CA MET A 451 17.15 28.49 -8.80
C MET A 451 16.63 29.52 -9.80
N HIS A 452 16.27 30.70 -9.33
CA HIS A 452 15.86 31.83 -10.15
C HIS A 452 16.38 33.13 -9.56
N VAL A 453 16.46 34.16 -10.39
CA VAL A 453 16.85 35.51 -9.95
C VAL A 453 15.72 36.07 -9.09
N THR A 454 16.01 36.33 -7.80
CA THR A 454 15.04 36.87 -6.85
C THR A 454 15.07 38.39 -6.79
N HIS A 455 16.27 39.00 -6.86
CA HIS A 455 16.48 40.43 -6.82
C HIS A 455 17.64 40.85 -7.69
N VAL A 456 17.53 41.98 -8.33
CA VAL A 456 18.64 42.69 -8.99
C VAL A 456 18.77 44.06 -8.38
N LEU A 457 19.90 44.35 -7.77
CA LEU A 457 20.19 45.65 -7.16
C LEU A 457 21.19 46.37 -8.05
N PRO A 458 20.76 47.31 -8.90
CA PRO A 458 21.62 48.11 -9.70
C PRO A 458 22.31 49.20 -8.85
N LEU A 459 23.56 49.49 -9.17
CA LEU A 459 24.32 50.58 -8.60
C LEU A 459 25.10 51.27 -9.75
N ALA A 460 25.59 52.47 -9.53
CA ALA A 460 26.15 53.34 -10.55
C ALA A 460 25.09 53.85 -11.55
N HIS A 461 25.34 53.84 -12.86
CA HIS A 461 24.46 54.46 -13.84
C HIS A 461 23.66 53.45 -14.68
N LEU A 462 23.70 52.17 -14.27
CA LEU A 462 22.99 51.08 -14.94
C LEU A 462 21.65 50.82 -14.25
N ASP A 463 20.65 50.39 -15.01
CA ASP A 463 19.40 49.87 -14.45
C ASP A 463 19.45 48.36 -14.15
N GLY A 464 18.42 47.85 -13.50
CA GLY A 464 18.36 46.42 -13.13
C GLY A 464 18.41 45.46 -14.33
N PRO A 465 17.64 45.70 -15.41
CA PRO A 465 17.70 44.93 -16.63
C PRO A 465 19.08 44.93 -17.31
N GLU A 466 19.82 46.02 -17.23
CA GLU A 466 21.18 46.15 -17.81
C GLU A 466 22.19 45.31 -16.99
N VAL A 467 22.17 45.40 -15.68
CA VAL A 467 22.99 44.59 -14.76
C VAL A 467 22.72 43.11 -14.98
N LEU A 468 21.45 42.71 -15.11
CA LEU A 468 21.05 41.33 -15.36
C LEU A 468 21.53 40.86 -16.75
N ALA A 469 21.44 41.69 -17.79
CA ALA A 469 21.87 41.35 -19.11
C ALA A 469 23.38 41.08 -19.18
N LEU A 470 24.20 41.93 -18.52
CA LEU A 470 25.65 41.74 -18.41
C LEU A 470 26.00 40.45 -17.68
N ALA A 471 25.31 40.17 -16.54
CA ALA A 471 25.52 38.94 -15.81
C ALA A 471 25.12 37.72 -16.64
N ALA A 472 23.97 37.77 -17.31
CA ALA A 472 23.47 36.66 -18.15
C ALA A 472 24.37 36.39 -19.34
N ALA A 473 24.91 37.43 -19.97
CA ALA A 473 25.86 37.28 -21.10
C ALA A 473 27.11 36.48 -20.68
N VAL A 474 27.68 36.75 -19.50
CA VAL A 474 28.85 36.03 -18.99
C VAL A 474 28.45 34.60 -18.57
N GLU A 475 27.35 34.45 -17.84
CA GLU A 475 26.95 33.18 -17.28
C GLU A 475 26.28 32.22 -18.30
N ALA A 476 25.97 32.69 -19.52
CA ALA A 476 25.40 31.88 -20.60
C ALA A 476 26.25 30.65 -20.99
N ALA A 477 27.58 30.76 -20.81
CA ALA A 477 28.53 29.68 -21.11
C ALA A 477 28.83 28.77 -19.89
N SER A 478 28.21 29.03 -18.72
CA SER A 478 28.47 28.31 -17.49
C SER A 478 27.39 27.27 -17.19
N GLU A 479 27.77 26.07 -16.78
CA GLU A 479 26.82 25.03 -16.37
C GLU A 479 26.45 25.09 -14.90
N HIS A 480 27.00 26.02 -14.14
CA HIS A 480 26.71 26.16 -12.72
C HIS A 480 25.22 26.49 -12.48
N PRO A 481 24.53 25.91 -11.46
CA PRO A 481 23.11 26.16 -11.21
C PRO A 481 22.72 27.64 -11.08
N ILE A 482 23.57 28.44 -10.41
CA ILE A 482 23.38 29.90 -10.29
C ILE A 482 23.50 30.59 -11.67
N ALA A 483 24.46 30.16 -12.47
CA ALA A 483 24.67 30.70 -13.80
C ALA A 483 23.49 30.42 -14.73
N ARG A 484 22.99 29.18 -14.73
CA ARG A 484 21.78 28.80 -15.49
C ARG A 484 20.56 29.61 -15.08
N ALA A 485 20.40 29.89 -13.79
CA ALA A 485 19.32 30.74 -13.30
C ALA A 485 19.40 32.17 -13.78
N ILE A 486 20.63 32.74 -13.83
CA ILE A 486 20.88 34.10 -14.32
C ILE A 486 20.66 34.17 -15.83
N ALA A 487 21.21 33.20 -16.59
CA ALA A 487 21.04 33.14 -18.05
C ALA A 487 19.54 32.92 -18.43
N ALA A 488 18.81 32.07 -17.72
CA ALA A 488 17.39 31.85 -17.96
C ALA A 488 16.53 33.09 -17.68
N ALA A 489 16.93 33.96 -16.77
CA ALA A 489 16.23 35.20 -16.45
C ALA A 489 16.34 36.27 -17.56
N LYS A 490 17.33 36.14 -18.47
CA LYS A 490 17.53 37.04 -19.63
C LYS A 490 18.00 36.23 -20.86
N PRO A 491 17.08 35.47 -21.49
CA PRO A 491 17.43 34.56 -22.61
C PRO A 491 17.94 35.30 -23.87
N ASP A 492 17.60 36.57 -24.01
CA ASP A 492 18.01 37.41 -25.16
C ASP A 492 19.41 38.01 -24.99
N ALA A 493 20.12 37.75 -23.89
CA ALA A 493 21.46 38.26 -23.68
C ALA A 493 22.44 37.59 -24.68
N VAL A 494 23.24 38.42 -25.38
CA VAL A 494 24.27 37.92 -26.30
C VAL A 494 25.41 37.31 -25.45
N PRO A 495 25.81 36.05 -25.68
CA PRO A 495 26.88 35.43 -24.91
C PRO A 495 28.19 36.22 -24.99
N ALA A 496 28.91 36.29 -23.86
CA ALA A 496 30.18 36.98 -23.77
C ALA A 496 31.26 36.26 -24.60
N GLU A 497 32.16 37.05 -25.20
CA GLU A 497 33.40 36.57 -25.80
C GLU A 497 34.44 36.31 -24.69
N ASP A 498 35.47 35.51 -24.98
CA ASP A 498 36.63 35.25 -24.09
C ASP A 498 36.22 34.78 -22.67
N PHE A 499 35.17 33.91 -22.58
CA PHE A 499 34.68 33.38 -21.31
C PHE A 499 35.75 32.57 -20.55
N GLN A 500 35.94 32.89 -19.29
CA GLN A 500 36.81 32.17 -18.36
C GLN A 500 36.07 31.88 -17.04
N ALA A 501 35.93 30.61 -16.69
CA ALA A 501 35.40 30.22 -15.41
C ALA A 501 36.49 30.14 -14.34
N HIS A 502 36.17 30.67 -13.14
CA HIS A 502 36.99 30.55 -11.93
C HIS A 502 36.26 29.67 -10.92
N PRO A 503 36.54 28.35 -10.86
CA PRO A 503 35.75 27.41 -10.07
C PRO A 503 35.56 27.84 -8.61
N GLY A 504 34.28 27.86 -8.14
CA GLY A 504 33.91 28.23 -6.79
C GLY A 504 34.05 29.73 -6.46
N ARG A 505 34.33 30.61 -7.43
CA ARG A 505 34.53 32.05 -7.21
C ARG A 505 33.71 32.92 -8.12
N GLY A 506 33.64 32.65 -9.41
CA GLY A 506 32.92 33.44 -10.40
C GLY A 506 33.39 33.15 -11.84
N ALA A 507 32.99 34.03 -12.74
CA ALA A 507 33.35 33.97 -14.15
C ALA A 507 33.71 35.39 -14.68
N GLN A 508 34.45 35.43 -15.79
CA GLN A 508 34.69 36.64 -16.52
C GLN A 508 34.48 36.42 -18.02
N GLY A 509 34.15 37.49 -18.73
CA GLY A 509 33.98 37.48 -20.16
C GLY A 509 34.00 38.88 -20.74
N ARG A 510 33.99 39.01 -22.07
CA ARG A 510 33.93 40.29 -22.75
C ARG A 510 32.56 40.50 -23.38
N VAL A 511 31.87 41.56 -22.98
CA VAL A 511 30.54 41.96 -23.50
C VAL A 511 30.70 43.34 -24.13
N ASP A 512 30.36 43.50 -25.41
CA ASP A 512 30.51 44.74 -26.18
C ASP A 512 31.91 45.35 -26.04
N GLY A 513 32.94 44.50 -26.08
CA GLY A 513 34.34 44.91 -25.95
C GLY A 513 34.80 45.28 -24.54
N LYS A 514 33.93 45.25 -23.52
CA LYS A 514 34.24 45.55 -22.13
C LYS A 514 34.41 44.27 -21.31
N THR A 515 35.37 44.25 -20.40
CA THR A 515 35.55 43.14 -19.47
C THR A 515 34.52 43.15 -18.38
N VAL A 516 33.75 42.06 -18.25
CA VAL A 516 32.70 41.88 -17.23
C VAL A 516 33.10 40.74 -16.29
N LEU A 517 33.08 41.03 -15.00
CA LEU A 517 33.31 40.06 -13.92
C LEU A 517 32.00 39.77 -13.22
N VAL A 518 31.69 38.48 -13.02
CA VAL A 518 30.50 38.00 -12.34
C VAL A 518 30.91 36.98 -11.29
N GLY A 519 30.61 37.18 -9.99
CA GLY A 519 31.04 36.24 -8.97
C GLY A 519 30.83 36.72 -7.53
N SER A 520 31.46 36.04 -6.57
CA SER A 520 31.38 36.41 -5.16
C SER A 520 32.02 37.77 -4.88
N LEU A 521 31.61 38.47 -3.86
CA LEU A 521 32.23 39.71 -3.41
C LEU A 521 33.77 39.56 -3.23
N ARG A 522 34.19 38.39 -2.75
CA ARG A 522 35.60 38.04 -2.57
C ARG A 522 36.34 37.90 -3.91
N PHE A 523 35.65 37.38 -4.93
CA PHE A 523 36.21 37.28 -6.29
C PHE A 523 36.47 38.67 -6.90
N LEU A 524 35.50 39.56 -6.77
CA LEU A 524 35.67 40.93 -7.24
C LEU A 524 36.81 41.67 -6.51
N ALA A 525 36.94 41.47 -5.19
CA ALA A 525 38.01 42.03 -4.40
C ALA A 525 39.41 41.53 -4.83
N GLN A 526 39.52 40.27 -5.29
CA GLN A 526 40.78 39.74 -5.86
C GLN A 526 41.18 40.40 -7.18
N HIS A 527 40.19 40.99 -7.89
CA HIS A 527 40.43 41.75 -9.14
C HIS A 527 40.42 43.26 -8.88
N GLU A 528 40.74 43.68 -7.65
CA GLU A 528 40.86 45.06 -7.20
C GLU A 528 39.60 45.91 -7.39
N VAL A 529 38.42 45.28 -7.54
CA VAL A 529 37.14 46.00 -7.62
C VAL A 529 36.70 46.41 -6.22
N VAL A 530 36.52 47.73 -6.06
CA VAL A 530 36.02 48.30 -4.79
C VAL A 530 34.49 48.15 -4.72
N VAL A 531 33.99 47.33 -3.81
CA VAL A 531 32.54 47.18 -3.54
C VAL A 531 32.11 48.16 -2.48
N PRO A 532 31.12 49.03 -2.75
CA PRO A 532 30.61 50.02 -1.76
C PRO A 532 30.11 49.32 -0.50
N ALA A 533 30.30 49.98 0.65
CA ALA A 533 29.84 49.43 1.96
C ALA A 533 28.34 49.21 2.02
N GLU A 534 27.53 50.02 1.32
CA GLU A 534 26.10 49.86 1.19
C GLU A 534 25.75 48.56 0.42
N ALA A 535 26.44 48.27 -0.67
CA ALA A 535 26.25 47.03 -1.44
C ALA A 535 26.64 45.79 -0.63
N GLN A 536 27.70 45.87 0.18
CA GLN A 536 28.08 44.76 1.09
C GLN A 536 27.01 44.51 2.16
N LYS A 537 26.40 45.58 2.75
CA LYS A 537 25.30 45.45 3.68
C LYS A 537 24.07 44.83 3.02
N GLU A 538 23.75 45.27 1.82
CA GLU A 538 22.58 44.75 1.09
C GLU A 538 22.82 43.31 0.62
N ALA A 539 24.02 42.96 0.19
CA ALA A 539 24.39 41.56 -0.10
C ALA A 539 24.18 40.66 1.14
N ALA A 540 24.66 41.14 2.31
CA ALA A 540 24.46 40.41 3.56
C ALA A 540 22.97 40.28 3.92
N ARG A 541 22.16 41.32 3.67
CA ARG A 541 20.70 41.28 3.87
C ARG A 541 20.01 40.26 2.95
N LEU A 542 20.40 40.23 1.67
CA LEU A 542 19.87 39.26 0.69
C LEU A 542 20.30 37.85 1.01
N GLU A 543 21.55 37.64 1.45
CA GLU A 543 22.02 36.33 1.96
C GLU A 543 21.23 35.88 3.19
N ASP A 544 20.81 36.85 4.06
CA ASP A 544 19.95 36.54 5.22
C ASP A 544 18.57 36.03 4.82
N THR A 545 18.08 36.43 3.65
CA THR A 545 16.80 35.93 3.11
C THR A 545 16.92 34.57 2.43
N GLY A 546 18.13 33.98 2.39
CA GLY A 546 18.37 32.65 1.81
C GLY A 546 18.80 32.66 0.35
N SER A 547 19.12 33.84 -0.21
CA SER A 547 19.59 33.98 -1.58
C SER A 547 21.12 33.88 -1.65
N SER A 548 21.64 33.32 -2.74
CA SER A 548 23.06 33.44 -3.12
C SER A 548 23.25 34.74 -3.85
N VAL A 549 24.17 35.57 -3.38
CA VAL A 549 24.42 36.88 -4.00
C VAL A 549 25.65 36.82 -4.90
N VAL A 550 25.48 37.26 -6.13
CA VAL A 550 26.51 37.40 -7.16
C VAL A 550 26.70 38.87 -7.45
N ALA A 551 27.93 39.32 -7.39
CA ALA A 551 28.33 40.68 -7.71
C ALA A 551 28.77 40.81 -9.16
N VAL A 552 28.44 41.95 -9.79
CA VAL A 552 28.76 42.26 -11.19
C VAL A 552 29.64 43.51 -11.25
N ALA A 553 30.71 43.44 -12.04
CA ALA A 553 31.56 44.56 -12.29
C ALA A 553 31.91 44.67 -13.78
N VAL A 554 32.12 45.91 -14.29
CA VAL A 554 32.46 46.20 -15.65
C VAL A 554 33.71 47.09 -15.64
N GLU A 555 34.74 46.73 -16.37
CA GLU A 555 36.02 47.46 -16.46
C GLU A 555 36.55 47.88 -15.05
N GLY A 556 36.53 46.94 -14.11
CA GLY A 556 36.99 47.15 -12.74
C GLY A 556 36.04 48.01 -11.85
N THR A 557 34.89 48.43 -12.38
CA THR A 557 33.89 49.23 -11.63
C THR A 557 32.73 48.35 -11.22
N PHE A 558 32.40 48.32 -9.95
CA PHE A 558 31.22 47.61 -9.42
C PHE A 558 29.94 48.24 -9.96
N VAL A 559 29.02 47.42 -10.52
CA VAL A 559 27.77 47.91 -11.14
C VAL A 559 26.50 47.38 -10.48
N GLY A 560 26.55 46.29 -9.73
CA GLY A 560 25.36 45.80 -9.05
C GLY A 560 25.51 44.41 -8.46
N LEU A 561 24.40 43.95 -7.83
CA LEU A 561 24.24 42.64 -7.27
C LEU A 561 23.08 41.91 -7.96
N VAL A 562 23.23 40.61 -8.19
CA VAL A 562 22.17 39.70 -8.62
C VAL A 562 22.00 38.67 -7.53
N ALA A 563 20.82 38.58 -6.92
CA ALA A 563 20.48 37.57 -5.94
C ALA A 563 19.74 36.43 -6.63
N VAL A 564 20.20 35.23 -6.39
CA VAL A 564 19.62 33.98 -6.92
C VAL A 564 19.22 33.11 -5.74
N GLY A 565 18.01 32.62 -5.74
CA GLY A 565 17.49 31.79 -4.67
C GLY A 565 16.56 30.69 -5.15
N ASP A 566 16.39 29.71 -4.30
CA ASP A 566 15.40 28.66 -4.49
C ASP A 566 14.19 29.00 -3.62
N SER A 567 13.06 29.28 -4.25
CA SER A 567 11.84 29.70 -3.55
C SER A 567 11.21 28.58 -2.77
N LEU A 568 10.70 28.93 -1.58
CA LEU A 568 9.82 28.04 -0.83
C LEU A 568 8.59 27.67 -1.66
N ARG A 569 8.15 26.43 -1.53
CA ARG A 569 6.88 26.01 -2.11
C ARG A 569 5.73 26.79 -1.49
N PRO A 570 4.74 27.26 -2.26
CA PRO A 570 3.62 28.04 -1.73
C PRO A 570 2.86 27.36 -0.58
N GLU A 571 2.80 26.02 -0.64
CA GLU A 571 2.12 25.20 0.36
C GLU A 571 2.96 24.87 1.61
N ALA A 572 4.27 25.17 1.62
CA ALA A 572 5.19 24.73 2.68
C ALA A 572 4.74 25.15 4.09
N HIS A 573 4.32 26.40 4.26
CA HIS A 573 3.83 26.91 5.56
C HIS A 573 2.54 26.20 6.01
N THR A 574 1.60 25.97 5.09
CA THR A 574 0.34 25.27 5.39
C THR A 574 0.60 23.83 5.80
N VAL A 575 1.54 23.15 5.11
CA VAL A 575 1.90 21.76 5.38
C VAL A 575 2.60 21.63 6.74
N THR A 576 3.59 22.48 7.04
CA THR A 576 4.29 22.44 8.34
C THR A 576 3.34 22.69 9.50
N SER A 577 2.39 23.62 9.36
CA SER A 577 1.35 23.87 10.35
C SER A 577 0.44 22.66 10.55
N ALA A 578 -0.04 22.04 9.46
CA ALA A 578 -0.91 20.87 9.54
C ALA A 578 -0.20 19.65 10.16
N LEU A 579 1.08 19.45 9.88
CA LEU A 579 1.84 18.35 10.50
C LEU A 579 2.05 18.56 12.00
N ARG A 580 2.26 19.80 12.45
CA ARG A 580 2.30 20.14 13.88
C ARG A 580 0.95 19.90 14.56
N GLU A 581 -0.16 20.25 13.93
CA GLU A 581 -1.51 19.92 14.42
C GLU A 581 -1.73 18.42 14.55
N LEU A 582 -1.11 17.63 13.69
CA LEU A 582 -1.07 16.18 13.81
C LEU A 582 -0.14 15.67 14.94
N GLY A 583 0.53 16.57 15.69
CA GLY A 583 1.38 16.24 16.82
C GLY A 583 2.78 15.74 16.41
N LEU A 584 3.27 16.10 15.22
CA LEU A 584 4.61 15.75 14.74
C LEU A 584 5.62 16.87 15.07
N THR A 585 6.82 16.49 15.50
CA THR A 585 7.95 17.41 15.67
C THR A 585 8.64 17.59 14.32
N LEU A 586 8.90 18.84 13.94
CA LEU A 586 9.49 19.15 12.64
C LEU A 586 10.97 19.50 12.79
N HIS A 587 11.78 19.01 11.86
CA HIS A 587 13.21 19.26 11.76
C HIS A 587 13.56 19.68 10.34
N LEU A 588 14.46 20.65 10.21
CA LEU A 588 15.06 21.03 8.94
C LEU A 588 16.50 20.51 8.87
N LEU A 589 16.81 19.78 7.82
CA LEU A 589 18.14 19.26 7.53
C LEU A 589 18.63 19.86 6.21
N SER A 590 19.79 20.57 6.22
CA SER A 590 20.26 21.30 5.05
C SER A 590 21.78 21.29 4.97
N GLY A 591 22.30 21.25 3.73
CA GLY A 591 23.70 21.49 3.45
C GLY A 591 24.10 22.98 3.47
N ASP A 592 23.13 23.89 3.55
CA ASP A 592 23.37 25.33 3.56
C ASP A 592 24.02 25.82 4.85
N THR A 593 24.48 27.08 4.79
CA THR A 593 25.02 27.75 5.98
C THR A 593 23.97 27.83 7.10
N PRO A 594 24.41 27.82 8.38
CA PRO A 594 23.50 27.92 9.53
C PRO A 594 22.58 29.14 9.50
N ARG A 595 23.00 30.22 8.86
CA ARG A 595 22.24 31.47 8.74
C ARG A 595 21.05 31.27 7.82
N VAL A 596 21.27 30.76 6.62
CA VAL A 596 20.23 30.49 5.61
C VAL A 596 19.22 29.47 6.13
N ALA A 597 19.71 28.34 6.69
CA ALA A 597 18.84 27.30 7.21
C ALA A 597 17.93 27.81 8.34
N ARG A 598 18.44 28.65 9.27
CA ARG A 598 17.62 29.25 10.33
C ARG A 598 16.58 30.22 9.79
N THR A 599 16.89 30.99 8.75
CA THR A 599 15.92 31.90 8.11
C THR A 599 14.75 31.11 7.54
N VAL A 600 15.03 30.05 6.77
CA VAL A 600 13.99 29.20 6.19
C VAL A 600 13.17 28.52 7.30
N ALA A 601 13.83 27.99 8.33
CA ALA A 601 13.15 27.36 9.46
C ALA A 601 12.24 28.34 10.22
N GLY A 602 12.70 29.59 10.40
CA GLY A 602 11.90 30.65 11.03
C GLY A 602 10.64 31.02 10.24
N GLN A 603 10.73 31.03 8.89
CA GLN A 603 9.58 31.25 8.02
C GLN A 603 8.54 30.13 8.10
N LEU A 604 8.95 28.90 8.42
CA LEU A 604 8.12 27.71 8.48
C LEU A 604 7.81 27.24 9.91
N ASP A 605 8.21 28.05 10.91
CA ASP A 605 8.11 27.73 12.35
C ASP A 605 8.72 26.37 12.72
N ILE A 606 9.84 25.99 12.12
CA ILE A 606 10.59 24.76 12.43
C ILE A 606 11.64 25.10 13.49
N ALA A 607 11.49 24.55 14.71
CA ALA A 607 12.38 24.88 15.83
C ALA A 607 13.74 24.16 15.77
N SER A 608 13.81 22.98 15.19
CA SER A 608 15.01 22.15 15.12
C SER A 608 15.66 22.25 13.74
N VAL A 609 16.90 22.73 13.71
CA VAL A 609 17.65 22.97 12.47
C VAL A 609 19.02 22.35 12.56
N GLN A 610 19.36 21.53 11.58
CA GLN A 610 20.69 21.00 11.38
C GLN A 610 21.22 21.49 10.01
N ALA A 611 22.24 22.33 10.06
CA ALA A 611 22.77 23.04 8.90
C ALA A 611 24.23 22.67 8.61
N GLY A 612 24.68 22.88 7.37
CA GLY A 612 26.05 22.60 6.92
C GLY A 612 26.37 21.11 6.87
N VAL A 613 25.36 20.25 6.67
CA VAL A 613 25.50 18.80 6.71
C VAL A 613 25.73 18.26 5.31
N LEU A 614 26.84 17.55 5.13
CA LEU A 614 27.14 16.81 3.90
C LEU A 614 26.19 15.60 3.75
N PRO A 615 26.01 15.04 2.54
CA PRO A 615 25.09 13.93 2.29
C PRO A 615 25.26 12.75 3.28
N ASP A 616 26.49 12.31 3.53
CA ASP A 616 26.77 11.22 4.48
C ASP A 616 26.43 11.60 5.93
N GLY A 617 26.62 12.85 6.31
CA GLY A 617 26.24 13.38 7.62
C GLY A 617 24.72 13.43 7.84
N LYS A 618 23.93 13.59 6.78
CA LYS A 618 22.46 13.56 6.86
C LYS A 618 21.97 12.18 7.35
N ALA A 619 22.49 11.10 6.77
CA ALA A 619 22.15 9.75 7.17
C ALA A 619 22.54 9.43 8.62
N ALA A 620 23.73 9.90 9.04
CA ALA A 620 24.19 9.71 10.40
C ALA A 620 23.26 10.42 11.41
N TRP A 621 22.91 11.68 11.17
CA TRP A 621 22.05 12.45 12.07
C TRP A 621 20.63 11.86 12.19
N VAL A 622 20.04 11.41 11.05
CA VAL A 622 18.75 10.73 11.06
C VAL A 622 18.83 9.41 11.83
N GLY A 623 19.94 8.66 11.66
CA GLY A 623 20.22 7.43 12.42
C GLY A 623 20.35 7.67 13.92
N GLU A 624 20.94 8.79 14.35
CA GLU A 624 21.00 9.19 15.76
C GLU A 624 19.61 9.42 16.35
N LEU A 625 18.69 10.06 15.63
CA LEU A 625 17.30 10.21 16.08
C LEU A 625 16.64 8.84 16.30
N VAL A 626 16.86 7.90 15.37
CA VAL A 626 16.34 6.53 15.51
C VAL A 626 16.95 5.82 16.71
N ALA A 627 18.27 5.95 16.93
CA ALA A 627 18.97 5.38 18.07
C ALA A 627 18.47 5.94 19.41
N GLN A 628 18.01 7.20 19.44
CA GLN A 628 17.36 7.82 20.60
C GLN A 628 15.93 7.33 20.83
N GLY A 629 15.43 6.37 20.03
CA GLY A 629 14.07 5.84 20.14
C GLY A 629 12.99 6.73 19.48
N ARG A 630 13.39 7.76 18.77
CA ARG A 630 12.46 8.58 17.95
C ARG A 630 12.11 7.85 16.64
N ARG A 631 11.06 8.29 15.99
CA ARG A 631 10.55 7.68 14.76
C ARG A 631 10.47 8.73 13.64
N PRO A 632 11.63 9.15 13.08
CA PRO A 632 11.66 10.19 12.08
C PRO A 632 11.14 9.68 10.73
N ALA A 633 10.22 10.44 10.13
CA ALA A 633 9.87 10.35 8.73
C ALA A 633 10.78 11.32 7.97
N MET A 634 11.74 10.82 7.21
CA MET A 634 12.62 11.65 6.36
C MET A 634 11.92 11.92 5.04
N VAL A 635 11.85 13.20 4.66
CA VAL A 635 11.25 13.66 3.39
C VAL A 635 12.34 14.30 2.54
N GLY A 636 12.54 13.79 1.33
CA GLY A 636 13.58 14.26 0.41
C GLY A 636 13.24 13.97 -1.06
N ASP A 637 14.04 14.49 -1.98
CA ASP A 637 13.89 14.27 -3.43
C ASP A 637 14.42 12.91 -3.92
N GLY A 638 15.11 12.17 -3.06
CA GLY A 638 15.59 10.81 -3.27
C GLY A 638 16.90 10.68 -4.07
N ILE A 639 17.41 11.73 -4.71
CA ILE A 639 18.66 11.65 -5.49
C ILE A 639 19.85 11.79 -4.55
N ASN A 640 19.88 12.87 -3.77
CA ASN A 640 20.95 13.19 -2.84
C ASN A 640 20.70 12.65 -1.43
N ASP A 641 19.45 12.35 -1.10
CA ASP A 641 18.99 11.97 0.23
C ASP A 641 18.74 10.48 0.41
N ALA A 642 19.00 9.65 -0.62
CA ALA A 642 18.77 8.20 -0.57
C ALA A 642 19.36 7.52 0.67
N PRO A 643 20.59 7.83 1.13
CA PRO A 643 21.14 7.26 2.37
C PRO A 643 20.35 7.71 3.63
N ALA A 644 19.90 8.97 3.67
CA ALA A 644 19.13 9.50 4.80
C ALA A 644 17.70 8.94 4.82
N LEU A 645 17.06 8.77 3.66
CA LEU A 645 15.76 8.09 3.52
C LEU A 645 15.83 6.65 4.01
N ALA A 646 16.90 5.92 3.67
CA ALA A 646 17.11 4.54 4.10
C ALA A 646 17.45 4.41 5.60
N ALA A 647 18.12 5.40 6.19
CA ALA A 647 18.45 5.42 7.63
C ALA A 647 17.28 5.81 8.51
N ALA A 648 16.22 6.41 7.96
CA ALA A 648 15.05 6.87 8.70
C ALA A 648 14.16 5.72 9.20
N TRP A 649 13.31 6.01 10.18
CA TRP A 649 12.23 5.10 10.58
C TRP A 649 11.29 4.81 9.40
N VAL A 650 11.00 5.83 8.60
CA VAL A 650 10.31 5.72 7.32
C VAL A 650 10.83 6.79 6.36
N GLY A 651 11.27 6.39 5.17
CA GLY A 651 11.69 7.29 4.09
C GLY A 651 10.52 7.66 3.19
N ILE A 652 10.37 8.97 2.91
CA ILE A 652 9.33 9.52 2.03
C ILE A 652 10.02 10.24 0.88
N ALA A 653 9.92 9.69 -0.31
CA ALA A 653 10.47 10.28 -1.51
C ALA A 653 9.44 11.19 -2.18
N MET A 654 9.86 12.41 -2.51
CA MET A 654 9.09 13.33 -3.34
C MET A 654 9.47 13.08 -4.80
N GLY A 655 8.57 12.45 -5.57
CA GLY A 655 8.89 12.00 -6.91
C GLY A 655 8.36 12.91 -7.98
N SER A 656 9.26 13.34 -8.88
CA SER A 656 8.93 13.78 -10.24
C SER A 656 9.17 12.69 -11.29
N GLY A 657 9.13 11.40 -10.89
CA GLY A 657 9.27 10.26 -11.82
C GLY A 657 10.69 9.78 -12.09
N GLN A 658 11.72 10.30 -11.41
CA GLN A 658 13.08 9.79 -11.56
C GLN A 658 13.30 8.51 -10.73
N ASP A 659 13.94 7.51 -11.33
CA ASP A 659 13.98 6.13 -10.85
C ASP A 659 14.63 5.94 -9.46
N ILE A 660 15.60 6.76 -9.08
CA ILE A 660 16.37 6.65 -7.84
C ILE A 660 15.51 7.05 -6.62
N ALA A 661 14.69 8.09 -6.75
CA ALA A 661 13.80 8.53 -5.68
C ALA A 661 12.75 7.45 -5.33
N VAL A 662 12.21 6.81 -6.37
CA VAL A 662 11.23 5.73 -6.21
C VAL A 662 11.86 4.52 -5.53
N GLN A 663 13.15 4.22 -5.74
CA GLN A 663 13.81 3.07 -5.11
C GLN A 663 14.16 3.32 -3.63
N ALA A 664 14.54 4.53 -3.26
CA ALA A 664 15.06 4.84 -1.93
C ALA A 664 13.97 4.99 -0.84
N GLY A 665 12.79 5.55 -1.17
CA GLY A 665 11.73 5.81 -0.17
C GLY A 665 10.85 4.59 0.11
N ASP A 666 10.35 4.46 1.33
CA ASP A 666 9.27 3.54 1.73
C ASP A 666 7.89 3.99 1.25
N VAL A 667 7.71 5.30 1.16
CA VAL A 667 6.51 5.99 0.66
C VAL A 667 6.94 6.93 -0.44
N VAL A 668 6.18 6.98 -1.53
CA VAL A 668 6.47 7.84 -2.68
C VAL A 668 5.28 8.78 -2.92
N LEU A 669 5.56 10.09 -2.99
CA LEU A 669 4.58 11.11 -3.32
C LEU A 669 4.74 11.46 -4.81
N LEU A 670 3.98 10.82 -5.69
CA LEU A 670 4.14 10.88 -7.15
C LEU A 670 4.03 12.28 -7.76
N ARG A 671 3.21 13.13 -7.14
CA ARG A 671 2.95 14.49 -7.67
C ARG A 671 4.02 15.49 -7.30
N GLY A 672 4.96 15.11 -6.43
CA GLY A 672 5.91 16.06 -5.87
C GLY A 672 5.27 17.20 -5.06
N GLU A 673 3.97 17.14 -4.79
CA GLU A 673 3.26 18.10 -3.93
C GLU A 673 3.50 17.79 -2.47
N LEU A 674 3.98 18.78 -1.74
CA LEU A 674 4.25 18.64 -0.31
C LEU A 674 2.95 18.42 0.50
N SER A 675 1.81 18.89 -0.02
CA SER A 675 0.49 18.70 0.61
C SER A 675 0.08 17.23 0.73
N ALA A 676 0.52 16.37 -0.20
CA ALA A 676 0.28 14.93 -0.16
C ALA A 676 0.89 14.24 1.07
N LEU A 677 1.92 14.84 1.69
CA LEU A 677 2.53 14.33 2.92
C LEU A 677 1.53 14.33 4.10
N VAL A 678 0.74 15.40 4.24
CA VAL A 678 -0.29 15.49 5.29
C VAL A 678 -1.33 14.37 5.10
N ASP A 679 -1.77 14.18 3.85
CA ASP A 679 -2.73 13.13 3.51
C ASP A 679 -2.14 11.73 3.71
N ALA A 680 -0.85 11.52 3.41
CA ALA A 680 -0.16 10.25 3.63
C ALA A 680 -0.13 9.88 5.13
N VAL A 681 0.24 10.82 6.00
CA VAL A 681 0.23 10.61 7.45
C VAL A 681 -1.18 10.36 7.98
N ALA A 682 -2.16 11.16 7.55
CA ALA A 682 -3.55 11.04 7.97
C ALA A 682 -4.14 9.68 7.54
N LEU A 683 -3.89 9.26 6.29
CA LEU A 683 -4.34 7.99 5.74
C LEU A 683 -3.69 6.79 6.45
N ALA A 684 -2.38 6.84 6.68
CA ALA A 684 -1.65 5.82 7.40
C ALA A 684 -2.20 5.64 8.83
N ARG A 685 -2.40 6.74 9.57
CA ARG A 685 -2.99 6.72 10.92
C ARG A 685 -4.42 6.20 10.93
N ALA A 686 -5.24 6.63 9.96
CA ALA A 686 -6.61 6.13 9.82
C ALA A 686 -6.61 4.63 9.54
N THR A 687 -5.79 4.15 8.61
CA THR A 687 -5.69 2.73 8.26
C THR A 687 -5.30 1.89 9.49
N MET A 688 -4.28 2.31 10.23
CA MET A 688 -3.85 1.60 11.44
C MET A 688 -4.88 1.64 12.56
N ARG A 689 -5.67 2.70 12.65
CA ARG A 689 -6.82 2.76 13.57
C ARG A 689 -7.87 1.71 13.22
N HIS A 690 -8.22 1.59 11.94
CA HIS A 690 -9.18 0.57 11.47
C HIS A 690 -8.63 -0.85 11.64
N VAL A 691 -7.33 -1.08 11.42
CA VAL A 691 -6.69 -2.37 11.72
C VAL A 691 -6.84 -2.73 13.20
N ARG A 692 -6.55 -1.80 14.12
CA ARG A 692 -6.72 -2.04 15.57
C ARG A 692 -8.16 -2.30 15.94
N GLN A 693 -9.11 -1.55 15.37
CA GLN A 693 -10.56 -1.78 15.58
C GLN A 693 -10.98 -3.16 15.05
N ASN A 694 -10.52 -3.54 13.88
CA ASN A 694 -10.81 -4.86 13.30
C ASN A 694 -10.29 -5.99 14.17
N LEU A 695 -9.06 -5.89 14.65
CA LEU A 695 -8.47 -6.86 15.57
C LEU A 695 -9.24 -6.90 16.89
N PHE A 696 -9.59 -5.73 17.45
CA PHE A 696 -10.40 -5.67 18.66
C PHE A 696 -11.73 -6.44 18.50
N TRP A 697 -12.49 -6.19 17.43
CA TRP A 697 -13.75 -6.89 17.18
C TRP A 697 -13.54 -8.39 16.96
N ALA A 698 -12.52 -8.76 16.18
CA ALA A 698 -12.19 -10.17 15.93
C ALA A 698 -11.88 -10.93 17.23
N PHE A 699 -11.18 -10.30 18.19
CA PHE A 699 -10.90 -10.91 19.49
C PHE A 699 -12.08 -10.85 20.46
N ALA A 700 -12.82 -9.75 20.47
CA ALA A 700 -13.93 -9.55 21.41
C ALA A 700 -15.03 -10.62 21.24
N PHE A 701 -15.40 -10.93 19.98
CA PHE A 701 -16.38 -11.99 19.70
C PHE A 701 -15.93 -13.35 20.23
N ASN A 702 -14.66 -13.69 20.08
CA ASN A 702 -14.12 -14.96 20.53
C ASN A 702 -13.96 -14.99 22.06
N THR A 703 -13.41 -13.92 22.66
CA THR A 703 -13.15 -13.84 24.10
C THR A 703 -14.44 -13.90 24.92
N LEU A 704 -15.50 -13.20 24.46
CA LEU A 704 -16.81 -13.23 25.12
C LEU A 704 -17.62 -14.47 24.74
N GLY A 705 -17.49 -14.90 23.50
CA GLY A 705 -18.28 -16.00 22.96
C GLY A 705 -17.87 -17.38 23.50
N ILE A 706 -16.57 -17.64 23.70
CA ILE A 706 -16.09 -18.96 24.17
C ILE A 706 -16.66 -19.31 25.53
N PRO A 707 -16.62 -18.49 26.60
CA PRO A 707 -17.23 -18.78 27.87
C PRO A 707 -18.73 -19.01 27.78
N LEU A 708 -19.45 -18.19 26.98
CA LEU A 708 -20.88 -18.33 26.77
C LEU A 708 -21.21 -19.63 26.05
N ALA A 709 -20.46 -20.01 25.03
CA ALA A 709 -20.61 -21.28 24.32
C ALA A 709 -20.28 -22.49 25.21
N ALA A 710 -19.29 -22.34 26.09
CA ALA A 710 -18.97 -23.37 27.08
C ALA A 710 -20.06 -23.57 28.14
N GLY A 711 -21.11 -22.74 28.15
CA GLY A 711 -22.23 -22.86 29.06
C GLY A 711 -22.00 -22.20 30.42
N ALA A 712 -21.11 -21.21 30.52
CA ALA A 712 -20.80 -20.53 31.77
C ALA A 712 -22.04 -19.89 32.47
N LEU A 713 -23.03 -19.47 31.69
CA LEU A 713 -24.26 -18.87 32.21
C LEU A 713 -25.42 -19.87 32.36
N GLU A 714 -25.30 -21.07 31.82
CA GLU A 714 -26.40 -22.06 31.83
C GLU A 714 -26.82 -22.49 33.25
N PRO A 715 -25.89 -22.72 34.22
CA PRO A 715 -26.26 -23.11 35.56
C PRO A 715 -27.03 -22.02 36.34
N TRP A 716 -26.87 -20.75 35.99
CA TRP A 716 -27.46 -19.63 36.75
C TRP A 716 -28.61 -18.94 36.04
N LEU A 717 -28.54 -18.84 34.71
CA LEU A 717 -29.52 -18.12 33.89
C LEU A 717 -30.27 -19.02 32.91
N GLY A 718 -29.91 -20.30 32.80
CA GLY A 718 -30.45 -21.19 31.76
C GLY A 718 -30.06 -20.78 30.34
N TRP A 719 -29.08 -19.91 30.20
CA TRP A 719 -28.68 -19.33 28.93
C TRP A 719 -27.44 -20.05 28.34
N SER A 720 -27.60 -20.53 27.12
CA SER A 720 -26.49 -21.13 26.34
C SER A 720 -26.58 -20.72 24.88
N ILE A 721 -25.42 -20.68 24.23
CA ILE A 721 -25.31 -20.42 22.79
C ILE A 721 -25.31 -21.76 22.05
N SER A 722 -26.29 -21.95 21.16
CA SER A 722 -26.30 -23.13 20.29
C SER A 722 -25.21 -22.99 19.19
N PRO A 723 -24.74 -24.13 18.59
CA PRO A 723 -23.76 -24.09 17.52
C PRO A 723 -24.18 -23.23 16.31
N MET A 724 -25.49 -23.17 16.04
CA MET A 724 -26.05 -22.35 14.96
C MET A 724 -25.87 -20.85 15.25
N PHE A 725 -26.20 -20.38 16.45
CA PHE A 725 -26.01 -18.98 16.85
C PHE A 725 -24.50 -18.63 16.91
N ALA A 726 -23.66 -19.58 17.32
CA ALA A 726 -22.22 -19.45 17.29
C ALA A 726 -21.71 -19.20 15.85
N GLY A 727 -22.19 -19.97 14.87
CA GLY A 727 -21.89 -19.80 13.45
C GLY A 727 -22.36 -18.47 12.89
N ALA A 728 -23.58 -18.02 13.27
CA ALA A 728 -24.11 -16.72 12.86
C ALA A 728 -23.29 -15.55 13.42
N ALA A 729 -22.91 -15.60 14.71
CA ALA A 729 -22.05 -14.59 15.34
C ALA A 729 -20.68 -14.49 14.66
N MET A 730 -20.10 -15.61 14.28
CA MET A 730 -18.83 -15.68 13.55
C MET A 730 -18.96 -15.04 12.15
N ALA A 731 -20.01 -15.33 11.39
CA ALA A 731 -20.26 -14.71 10.09
C ALA A 731 -20.44 -13.19 10.23
N MET A 732 -21.16 -12.75 11.26
CA MET A 732 -21.35 -11.33 11.59
C MET A 732 -20.02 -10.63 11.92
N SER A 733 -19.15 -11.27 12.70
CA SER A 733 -17.81 -10.75 13.01
C SER A 733 -17.00 -10.46 11.75
N SER A 734 -16.99 -11.38 10.78
CA SER A 734 -16.30 -11.19 9.50
C SER A 734 -16.88 -10.02 8.70
N LEU A 735 -18.21 -9.88 8.66
CA LEU A 735 -18.88 -8.76 7.99
C LEU A 735 -18.55 -7.40 8.64
N LEU A 736 -18.51 -7.35 9.96
CA LEU A 736 -18.15 -6.13 10.69
C LEU A 736 -16.71 -5.69 10.40
N VAL A 737 -15.77 -6.63 10.37
CA VAL A 737 -14.35 -6.36 10.06
C VAL A 737 -14.21 -5.82 8.64
N VAL A 738 -14.83 -6.46 7.65
CA VAL A 738 -14.78 -6.00 6.25
C VAL A 738 -15.50 -4.66 6.08
N GLY A 739 -16.70 -4.51 6.68
CA GLY A 739 -17.46 -3.26 6.63
C GLY A 739 -16.68 -2.09 7.24
N ASN A 740 -16.00 -2.32 8.37
CA ASN A 740 -15.16 -1.31 9.00
C ASN A 740 -13.95 -0.94 8.14
N ALA A 741 -13.30 -1.93 7.48
CA ALA A 741 -12.22 -1.64 6.54
C ALA A 741 -12.68 -0.80 5.34
N LEU A 742 -13.88 -1.08 4.79
CA LEU A 742 -14.44 -0.31 3.67
C LEU A 742 -14.77 1.15 4.04
N ARG A 743 -15.03 1.46 5.32
CA ARG A 743 -15.22 2.84 5.79
C ARG A 743 -13.99 3.72 5.58
N LEU A 744 -12.80 3.14 5.42
CA LEU A 744 -11.60 3.90 5.03
C LEU A 744 -11.79 4.70 3.74
N ARG A 745 -12.68 4.29 2.84
CA ARG A 745 -13.02 5.05 1.63
C ARG A 745 -13.66 6.40 1.92
N LEU A 746 -14.29 6.55 3.08
CA LEU A 746 -15.06 7.73 3.50
C LEU A 746 -14.27 8.67 4.43
N VAL A 747 -13.05 8.32 4.83
CA VAL A 747 -12.24 9.16 5.73
C VAL A 747 -11.95 10.50 5.04
N PRO A 748 -12.28 11.65 5.65
CA PRO A 748 -11.99 12.96 5.07
C PRO A 748 -10.48 13.22 5.07
N LEU A 749 -9.91 13.52 3.91
CA LEU A 749 -8.52 13.93 3.70
C LEU A 749 -8.50 15.36 3.18
N SER A 750 -7.35 16.06 3.29
CA SER A 750 -7.23 17.47 2.91
C SER A 750 -7.51 17.68 1.42
N ALA A 751 -7.07 16.76 0.56
CA ALA A 751 -7.38 16.77 -0.87
C ALA A 751 -8.89 16.70 -1.17
N SER A 752 -9.64 15.89 -0.39
CA SER A 752 -11.10 15.79 -0.56
C SER A 752 -11.84 17.04 -0.05
N ARG A 753 -11.29 17.76 0.93
CA ARG A 753 -11.85 19.05 1.40
C ARG A 753 -11.68 20.17 0.38
N ARG A 754 -10.58 20.20 -0.38
CA ARG A 754 -10.36 21.17 -1.45
C ARG A 754 -11.32 20.96 -2.61
N ALA A 755 -11.55 19.71 -3.02
CA ALA A 755 -12.51 19.39 -4.09
C ALA A 755 -13.96 19.79 -3.73
N SER A 756 -14.38 19.65 -2.47
CA SER A 756 -15.70 20.04 -2.01
C SER A 756 -15.86 21.55 -1.73
N ALA A 757 -14.77 22.31 -1.65
CA ALA A 757 -14.80 23.76 -1.49
C ALA A 757 -14.83 24.51 -2.85
N HIS A 758 -14.60 23.80 -3.96
CA HIS A 758 -14.65 24.33 -5.33
C HIS A 758 -15.82 23.78 -6.15
N ALA A 759 -16.63 22.87 -5.59
CA ALA A 759 -17.93 22.46 -6.12
C ALA A 759 -19.07 23.22 -5.41
#